data_777f78d86d323d1dc35cec32bc1c4910
#
_entry.id   777f78d86d323d1dc35cec32bc1c4910
#
_cell.length_a   1.000
_cell.length_b   1.000
_cell.length_c   1.000
_cell.angle_alpha   90.00
_cell.angle_beta   90.00
_cell.angle_gamma   90.00
#
_symmetry.space_group_name_H-M   'P 1'
#
loop_
_entity.id
_entity.type
_entity.pdbx_description
1 polymer ?
#
loop_
_entity_poly.entity_id
_entity_poly.type
_entity_poly.pdbx_seq_one_letter_code
_entity_poly.pdbx_strand_id
1 'polypeptide(L)'
;MYLNNLKYVGALKNKRSFIFVFVALFHPLESYAQEAVEQPQNQAKADKVVRVAVTGSRISKAQKDGPTSVTVITAADIEKQGFSNAFDALNNLTQNTGFVQGADYGNTFTPAANAISLRGLGPNHTLTLINGHRVADYPVPYDGSVNFVNLANIPTAIIDRIEILNGGASAIYGSDAIAGVVNIILKKKTDGTQFNIKAGGTKEGGENLCLQLSGSKTLDKLSLVYGVELSGREPIWAADRDFMSSRTRLGEKPDTIVGRKNADTGKYLSIGGCQAFNGLFNGSVNNIGQAGADNCASGLARPTYWTVQTQNRSQNGYLGLDYELNDKTQLFADFLIGANQIENNTRIPIWTSLGASSGYFLNQDSGNYEIWNRRFAPEELGGVERINKKWKELSSNLNFGIRGDIGETSWSYEAAYNGSIYTSQLHRQGLLRSNVDEYFLGQQLGTDADGIPIYSPHLDRLSRPLTASEFESISGTTKEKDKSWAQSLTLSANGDVFKLPAGTAKLAAVAEIGRQGFSIKPDQAIENGEYYNLSSSGEYGGTRTRQALGAELFLPLAKPLNLTLSGRYDRYALSDNSIDKLTFGSGLEFRPHPTLLVRGNYATSFRAPDMNYLFLNKQKGYFEKTTDYLRCSQTGQPLDKCSFKDYAPGANYTLTGNKELKPEEGKSYGAGFVWSPTNKFDISVDYWDIKIDNLVTNLSADKI
;
A
#
# COMPACT_ATOMS: atom_id res chain seq x y z
N MET A 1 -23.19 -38.90 -19.94
CA MET A 1 -24.23 -38.06 -19.30
C MET A 1 -23.53 -37.11 -18.37
N TYR A 2 -23.64 -35.85 -18.54
CA TYR A 2 -22.91 -34.68 -17.98
C TYR A 2 -21.82 -34.09 -18.93
N LEU A 3 -22.30 -33.45 -19.97
CA LEU A 3 -21.57 -32.45 -20.76
C LEU A 3 -22.59 -31.45 -21.27
N ASN A 4 -23.08 -30.58 -20.38
CA ASN A 4 -23.87 -29.42 -20.77
C ASN A 4 -23.84 -28.39 -19.63
N ASN A 5 -22.75 -27.59 -19.57
CA ASN A 5 -22.71 -26.29 -18.92
C ASN A 5 -21.36 -25.59 -19.17
N LEU A 6 -21.05 -25.40 -20.43
CA LEU A 6 -19.97 -24.52 -20.91
C LEU A 6 -20.61 -23.40 -21.73
N LYS A 7 -21.44 -22.57 -21.09
CA LYS A 7 -22.08 -21.42 -21.74
C LYS A 7 -21.54 -20.04 -21.28
N TYR A 8 -20.40 -19.99 -20.62
CA TYR A 8 -19.83 -18.72 -20.15
C TYR A 8 -18.42 -18.40 -20.69
N VAL A 9 -18.10 -18.88 -21.89
CA VAL A 9 -16.88 -18.44 -22.62
C VAL A 9 -17.19 -17.28 -23.61
N GLY A 10 -18.41 -16.75 -23.60
CA GLY A 10 -18.91 -15.77 -24.57
C GLY A 10 -18.66 -14.28 -24.31
N ALA A 11 -18.13 -13.90 -23.16
CA ALA A 11 -17.98 -12.47 -22.77
C ALA A 11 -16.62 -11.83 -23.11
N LEU A 12 -15.71 -12.55 -23.79
CA LEU A 12 -14.41 -12.01 -24.22
C LEU A 12 -14.43 -11.36 -25.62
N LYS A 13 -15.59 -11.01 -26.15
CA LYS A 13 -15.74 -10.58 -27.55
C LYS A 13 -15.82 -9.07 -27.80
N ASN A 14 -15.48 -8.20 -26.88
CA ASN A 14 -15.33 -6.78 -27.26
C ASN A 14 -14.44 -5.99 -26.29
N LYS A 15 -13.11 -6.12 -26.40
CA LYS A 15 -12.17 -5.02 -26.13
C LYS A 15 -10.83 -5.33 -26.81
N ARG A 16 -10.65 -4.72 -27.96
CA ARG A 16 -9.34 -4.63 -28.66
C ARG A 16 -8.38 -3.81 -27.83
N SER A 17 -7.11 -4.21 -27.89
CA SER A 17 -5.91 -3.48 -27.50
C SER A 17 -5.37 -3.83 -26.11
N PHE A 18 -4.49 -4.81 -26.08
CA PHE A 18 -3.18 -4.78 -25.42
C PHE A 18 -2.55 -6.19 -25.49
N ILE A 19 -2.36 -6.69 -26.72
CA ILE A 19 -1.38 -7.76 -27.00
C ILE A 19 -0.45 -7.16 -28.05
N PHE A 20 0.57 -6.45 -27.63
CA PHE A 20 1.75 -6.24 -28.44
C PHE A 20 2.92 -5.82 -27.54
N VAL A 21 4.01 -6.50 -27.80
CA VAL A 21 5.40 -6.29 -27.36
C VAL A 21 5.84 -7.31 -26.32
N PHE A 22 6.01 -8.55 -26.74
CA PHE A 22 7.10 -9.43 -26.30
C PHE A 22 7.07 -10.76 -27.09
N VAL A 23 7.01 -10.66 -28.44
CA VAL A 23 7.24 -11.81 -29.33
C VAL A 23 8.34 -11.46 -30.31
N ALA A 24 9.54 -11.28 -29.83
CA ALA A 24 10.72 -11.23 -30.68
C ALA A 24 11.96 -11.57 -29.87
N LEU A 25 12.11 -12.82 -29.44
CA LEU A 25 13.41 -13.42 -29.04
C LEU A 25 13.27 -14.92 -28.68
N PHE A 26 12.36 -15.66 -29.33
CA PHE A 26 12.41 -17.13 -29.25
C PHE A 26 12.48 -17.72 -30.64
N HIS A 27 13.69 -18.02 -31.09
CA HIS A 27 13.90 -19.01 -32.14
C HIS A 27 13.61 -20.40 -31.55
N PRO A 28 12.97 -21.30 -32.30
CA PRO A 28 12.65 -22.63 -31.80
C PRO A 28 13.95 -23.42 -31.59
N LEU A 29 14.20 -23.83 -30.37
CA LEU A 29 15.18 -24.86 -30.04
C LEU A 29 14.51 -26.22 -30.27
N GLU A 30 14.96 -26.91 -31.31
CA GLU A 30 14.57 -28.28 -31.64
C GLU A 30 14.81 -29.19 -30.42
N SER A 31 13.78 -29.97 -30.08
CA SER A 31 13.86 -31.00 -29.05
C SER A 31 14.64 -32.19 -29.58
N TYR A 32 15.83 -32.42 -29.07
CA TYR A 32 16.48 -33.71 -29.12
C TYR A 32 16.06 -34.54 -27.91
N ALA A 33 15.27 -35.59 -28.18
CA ALA A 33 15.05 -36.67 -27.23
C ALA A 33 16.37 -37.44 -27.09
N GLN A 34 16.92 -37.53 -25.91
CA GLN A 34 18.05 -38.42 -25.61
C GLN A 34 17.60 -39.54 -24.67
N GLU A 35 17.94 -40.73 -25.09
CA GLU A 35 17.74 -42.01 -24.43
C GLU A 35 18.37 -42.03 -23.02
N ALA A 36 17.71 -42.77 -22.14
CA ALA A 36 18.17 -43.04 -20.80
C ALA A 36 19.49 -43.81 -20.81
N VAL A 37 20.55 -43.22 -20.30
CA VAL A 37 21.81 -43.90 -19.99
C VAL A 37 21.93 -44.01 -18.44
N GLU A 38 22.18 -45.25 -17.98
CA GLU A 38 22.41 -45.62 -16.60
C GLU A 38 23.47 -44.76 -15.94
N GLN A 39 23.16 -44.37 -14.71
CA GLN A 39 24.06 -43.56 -13.85
C GLN A 39 25.20 -44.42 -13.29
N PRO A 40 26.46 -44.02 -13.38
CA PRO A 40 27.51 -44.51 -12.47
C PRO A 40 27.39 -43.74 -11.12
N GLN A 41 27.34 -44.52 -10.06
CA GLN A 41 27.51 -44.03 -8.69
C GLN A 41 28.79 -43.21 -8.59
N ASN A 42 28.66 -41.91 -8.40
CA ASN A 42 29.79 -41.04 -8.05
C ASN A 42 29.64 -40.54 -6.62
N GLN A 43 30.68 -40.76 -5.87
CA GLN A 43 30.89 -40.40 -4.48
C GLN A 43 30.41 -38.97 -4.15
N ALA A 44 29.64 -38.88 -3.07
CA ALA A 44 29.22 -37.65 -2.45
C ALA A 44 30.42 -36.73 -2.19
N LYS A 45 30.59 -35.68 -2.99
CA LYS A 45 31.26 -34.47 -2.53
C LYS A 45 30.43 -33.94 -1.39
N ALA A 46 31.04 -33.82 -0.21
CA ALA A 46 30.41 -33.23 0.95
C ALA A 46 29.77 -31.90 0.54
N ASP A 47 28.46 -31.84 0.66
CA ASP A 47 27.71 -30.61 0.41
C ASP A 47 28.36 -29.48 1.22
N LYS A 48 28.91 -28.49 0.53
CA LYS A 48 29.28 -27.22 1.15
C LYS A 48 28.02 -26.70 1.84
N VAL A 49 28.04 -26.71 3.18
CA VAL A 49 26.95 -26.15 3.98
C VAL A 49 26.70 -24.74 3.45
N VAL A 50 25.60 -24.55 2.74
CA VAL A 50 25.20 -23.23 2.23
C VAL A 50 24.94 -22.34 3.43
N ARG A 51 25.88 -21.44 3.71
CA ARG A 51 25.73 -20.45 4.77
C ARG A 51 24.71 -19.42 4.34
N VAL A 52 23.50 -19.52 4.84
CA VAL A 52 22.41 -18.55 4.57
C VAL A 52 22.44 -17.51 5.69
N ALA A 53 22.59 -16.23 5.32
CA ALA A 53 22.34 -15.15 6.25
C ALA A 53 20.82 -15.07 6.49
N VAL A 54 20.40 -15.27 7.73
CA VAL A 54 19.01 -15.13 8.15
C VAL A 54 18.78 -13.68 8.59
N THR A 55 17.61 -13.11 8.26
CA THR A 55 17.23 -11.76 8.70
C THR A 55 17.38 -11.61 10.21
N GLY A 56 17.98 -10.48 10.65
CA GLY A 56 18.27 -10.20 12.07
C GLY A 56 19.73 -10.38 12.46
N SER A 57 20.59 -10.83 11.54
CA SER A 57 22.04 -10.87 11.73
C SER A 57 22.75 -10.67 10.39
N ARG A 58 23.89 -9.99 10.41
CA ARG A 58 24.81 -9.88 9.26
C ARG A 58 25.88 -10.97 9.28
N ILE A 59 25.89 -11.80 10.35
CA ILE A 59 26.78 -12.93 10.50
C ILE A 59 26.03 -14.19 10.04
N SER A 60 26.57 -14.88 9.03
CA SER A 60 26.00 -16.14 8.54
C SER A 60 26.03 -17.21 9.63
N LYS A 61 24.86 -17.73 10.00
CA LYS A 61 24.68 -18.80 10.99
C LYS A 61 24.19 -20.09 10.31
N ALA A 62 24.61 -21.22 10.81
CA ALA A 62 24.12 -22.53 10.34
C ALA A 62 22.75 -22.88 10.94
N GLN A 63 22.31 -22.22 12.00
CA GLN A 63 21.04 -22.44 12.69
C GLN A 63 20.05 -21.32 12.42
N LYS A 64 18.78 -21.70 12.16
CA LYS A 64 17.67 -20.77 11.93
C LYS A 64 17.28 -19.97 13.17
N ASP A 65 17.51 -20.52 14.37
CA ASP A 65 17.09 -19.91 15.63
C ASP A 65 18.21 -19.04 16.20
N GLY A 66 17.91 -17.76 16.32
CA GLY A 66 18.76 -16.74 16.91
C GLY A 66 18.20 -16.19 18.23
N PRO A 67 18.82 -15.14 18.80
CA PRO A 67 18.36 -14.50 20.02
C PRO A 67 17.02 -13.78 19.84
N THR A 68 16.64 -13.46 18.60
CA THR A 68 15.36 -12.84 18.24
C THR A 68 14.56 -13.82 17.40
N SER A 69 13.25 -13.88 17.64
CA SER A 69 12.33 -14.72 16.87
C SER A 69 12.23 -14.26 15.41
N VAL A 70 12.40 -15.20 14.48
CA VAL A 70 12.18 -14.99 13.04
C VAL A 70 11.10 -15.96 12.58
N THR A 71 10.03 -15.40 12.01
CA THR A 71 8.99 -16.18 11.32
C THR A 71 9.38 -16.32 9.86
N VAL A 72 9.32 -17.52 9.31
CA VAL A 72 9.66 -17.78 7.90
C VAL A 72 8.43 -18.35 7.20
N ILE A 73 8.03 -17.72 6.11
CA ILE A 73 7.01 -18.23 5.17
C ILE A 73 7.76 -18.68 3.92
N THR A 74 7.73 -19.96 3.62
CA THR A 74 8.44 -20.52 2.46
C THR A 74 7.59 -20.40 1.18
N ALA A 75 8.24 -20.55 0.01
CA ALA A 75 7.54 -20.65 -1.27
C ALA A 75 6.48 -21.76 -1.26
N ALA A 76 6.78 -22.90 -0.61
CA ALA A 76 5.83 -24.02 -0.48
C ALA A 76 4.62 -23.66 0.40
N ASP A 77 4.79 -22.84 1.44
CA ASP A 77 3.69 -22.35 2.26
C ASP A 77 2.78 -21.41 1.46
N ILE A 78 3.38 -20.51 0.66
CA ILE A 78 2.66 -19.58 -0.22
C ILE A 78 1.82 -20.36 -1.23
N GLU A 79 2.41 -21.37 -1.86
CA GLU A 79 1.74 -22.21 -2.85
C GLU A 79 0.64 -23.06 -2.22
N LYS A 80 0.93 -23.77 -1.11
CA LYS A 80 0.00 -24.64 -0.39
C LYS A 80 -1.23 -23.90 0.11
N GLN A 81 -1.08 -22.67 0.57
CA GLN A 81 -2.16 -21.83 1.06
C GLN A 81 -2.87 -21.06 -0.04
N GLY A 82 -2.36 -21.13 -1.28
CA GLY A 82 -2.98 -20.51 -2.45
C GLY A 82 -2.90 -18.98 -2.47
N PHE A 83 -1.96 -18.38 -1.76
CA PHE A 83 -1.80 -16.93 -1.74
C PHE A 83 -1.45 -16.39 -3.13
N SER A 84 -2.11 -15.29 -3.51
CA SER A 84 -1.97 -14.70 -4.83
C SER A 84 -0.80 -13.73 -4.95
N ASN A 85 -0.36 -13.15 -3.84
CA ASN A 85 0.72 -12.18 -3.78
C ASN A 85 1.40 -12.20 -2.38
N ALA A 86 2.49 -11.45 -2.22
CA ALA A 86 3.23 -11.37 -0.95
C ALA A 86 2.38 -10.76 0.17
N PHE A 87 1.49 -9.82 -0.14
CA PHE A 87 0.61 -9.22 0.86
C PHE A 87 -0.36 -10.23 1.47
N ASP A 88 -0.97 -11.12 0.66
CA ASP A 88 -1.89 -12.14 1.15
C ASP A 88 -1.20 -13.05 2.18
N ALA A 89 0.04 -13.46 1.91
CA ALA A 89 0.84 -14.27 2.82
C ALA A 89 1.12 -13.53 4.14
N LEU A 90 1.48 -12.26 4.08
CA LEU A 90 1.78 -11.44 5.24
C LEU A 90 0.52 -11.04 6.02
N ASN A 91 -0.59 -10.80 5.33
CA ASN A 91 -1.86 -10.42 5.94
C ASN A 91 -2.47 -11.55 6.80
N ASN A 92 -2.13 -12.81 6.49
CA ASN A 92 -2.56 -13.97 7.28
C ASN A 92 -1.71 -14.24 8.54
N LEU A 93 -0.66 -13.45 8.77
CA LEU A 93 0.16 -13.60 9.97
C LEU A 93 -0.53 -13.01 11.21
N THR A 94 -0.43 -13.72 12.32
CA THR A 94 -0.93 -13.24 13.62
C THR A 94 -0.20 -11.99 14.13
N GLN A 95 1.02 -11.74 13.64
CA GLN A 95 1.82 -10.55 13.96
C GLN A 95 1.38 -9.31 13.17
N ASN A 96 0.66 -9.48 12.05
CA ASN A 96 0.16 -8.39 11.24
C ASN A 96 -1.24 -8.00 11.74
N THR A 97 -1.32 -7.03 12.64
CA THR A 97 -2.55 -6.63 13.32
C THR A 97 -2.76 -5.12 13.25
N GLY A 98 -4.02 -4.68 13.29
CA GLY A 98 -4.40 -3.26 13.23
C GLY A 98 -3.94 -2.60 11.92
N PHE A 99 -4.53 -1.52 11.50
CA PHE A 99 -4.13 -0.67 10.35
C PHE A 99 -3.58 -1.42 9.12
N VAL A 100 -4.11 -2.61 8.85
CA VAL A 100 -3.78 -3.38 7.66
C VAL A 100 -4.68 -2.93 6.54
N GLN A 101 -4.10 -2.60 5.39
CA GLN A 101 -4.85 -2.16 4.23
C GLN A 101 -4.47 -3.00 3.02
N GLY A 102 -5.44 -3.70 2.44
CA GLY A 102 -5.35 -4.26 1.09
C GLY A 102 -5.90 -3.31 0.03
N ALA A 103 -5.56 -3.56 -1.21
CA ALA A 103 -6.03 -2.78 -2.37
C ALA A 103 -7.56 -2.78 -2.52
N ASP A 104 -8.28 -3.66 -1.85
CA ASP A 104 -9.74 -3.71 -1.85
C ASP A 104 -10.41 -2.72 -0.90
N TYR A 105 -9.64 -2.11 0.03
CA TYR A 105 -10.16 -1.07 0.89
C TYR A 105 -10.21 0.28 0.15
N GLY A 106 -11.27 0.45 -0.64
CA GLY A 106 -11.41 1.55 -1.60
C GLY A 106 -11.64 2.94 -1.00
N ASN A 107 -12.11 3.05 0.25
CA ASN A 107 -12.43 4.34 0.90
C ASN A 107 -11.28 4.83 1.79
N THR A 108 -10.12 5.02 1.22
CA THR A 108 -8.89 5.47 1.88
C THR A 108 -8.13 6.46 1.00
N PHE A 109 -7.05 7.04 1.49
CA PHE A 109 -6.14 7.89 0.71
C PHE A 109 -5.32 7.09 -0.31
N THR A 110 -5.05 5.82 -0.04
CA THR A 110 -4.21 4.94 -0.87
C THR A 110 -4.95 3.66 -1.30
N PRO A 111 -6.09 3.77 -2.02
CA PRO A 111 -6.96 2.63 -2.27
C PRO A 111 -6.41 1.60 -3.26
N ALA A 112 -5.24 1.85 -3.86
CA ALA A 112 -4.57 0.95 -4.79
C ALA A 112 -3.42 0.17 -4.13
N ALA A 113 -3.10 0.43 -2.86
CA ALA A 113 -1.90 -0.08 -2.21
C ALA A 113 -2.18 -1.12 -1.14
N ASN A 114 -1.19 -1.99 -0.93
CA ASN A 114 -1.15 -3.01 0.10
C ASN A 114 -0.15 -2.62 1.19
N ALA A 115 -0.62 -2.32 2.39
CA ALA A 115 0.18 -1.95 3.54
C ALA A 115 0.01 -2.96 4.67
N ILE A 116 1.11 -3.31 5.35
CA ILE A 116 1.13 -4.17 6.53
C ILE A 116 1.58 -3.41 7.75
N SER A 117 1.18 -3.88 8.92
CA SER A 117 1.53 -3.27 10.21
C SER A 117 1.86 -4.36 11.22
N LEU A 118 3.13 -4.63 11.43
CA LEU A 118 3.52 -5.59 12.45
C LEU A 118 3.11 -5.07 13.84
N ARG A 119 2.41 -5.93 14.59
CA ARG A 119 1.97 -5.67 15.98
C ARG A 119 1.09 -4.42 16.14
N GLY A 120 0.45 -3.97 15.07
CA GLY A 120 -0.44 -2.80 15.09
C GLY A 120 0.26 -1.45 15.31
N LEU A 121 1.58 -1.40 15.17
CA LEU A 121 2.35 -0.16 15.42
C LEU A 121 2.34 0.82 14.25
N GLY A 122 1.76 0.45 13.12
CA GLY A 122 1.69 1.26 11.91
C GLY A 122 2.63 0.75 10.81
N PRO A 123 2.27 0.98 9.54
CA PRO A 123 3.06 0.48 8.41
C PRO A 123 4.44 1.11 8.30
N ASN A 124 4.62 2.31 8.83
CA ASN A 124 5.87 3.06 8.86
C ASN A 124 6.86 2.60 9.94
N HIS A 125 6.43 1.76 10.89
CA HIS A 125 7.31 1.13 11.90
C HIS A 125 7.76 -0.28 11.48
N THR A 126 7.32 -0.73 10.30
CA THR A 126 7.66 -2.01 9.70
C THR A 126 8.60 -1.80 8.52
N LEU A 127 9.87 -2.17 8.67
CA LEU A 127 10.83 -2.06 7.57
C LEU A 127 10.65 -3.20 6.57
N THR A 128 10.38 -2.88 5.31
CA THR A 128 10.30 -3.87 4.22
C THR A 128 11.57 -3.84 3.37
N LEU A 129 12.12 -5.02 3.11
CA LEU A 129 13.33 -5.23 2.32
C LEU A 129 13.09 -6.26 1.22
N ILE A 130 13.83 -6.15 0.12
CA ILE A 130 13.97 -7.21 -0.90
C ILE A 130 15.45 -7.61 -0.95
N ASN A 131 15.75 -8.89 -0.76
CA ASN A 131 17.12 -9.42 -0.65
C ASN A 131 18.02 -8.62 0.33
N GLY A 132 17.43 -8.08 1.42
CA GLY A 132 18.14 -7.29 2.43
C GLY A 132 18.34 -5.82 2.08
N HIS A 133 17.86 -5.34 0.93
CA HIS A 133 17.99 -3.96 0.48
C HIS A 133 16.66 -3.18 0.58
N ARG A 134 16.75 -1.90 0.92
CA ARG A 134 15.59 -1.00 0.96
C ARG A 134 15.08 -0.71 -0.44
N VAL A 135 13.76 -0.59 -0.58
CA VAL A 135 13.09 -0.20 -1.82
C VAL A 135 12.42 1.16 -1.64
N ALA A 136 12.00 1.77 -2.75
CA ALA A 136 11.25 3.03 -2.72
C ALA A 136 9.89 2.84 -2.03
N ASP A 137 9.49 3.80 -1.22
CA ASP A 137 8.17 3.86 -0.63
C ASP A 137 7.09 4.01 -1.71
N TYR A 138 5.85 3.66 -1.40
CA TYR A 138 4.71 4.07 -2.21
C TYR A 138 4.64 5.61 -2.22
N PRO A 139 4.46 6.26 -3.39
CA PRO A 139 4.59 7.71 -3.47
C PRO A 139 3.53 8.47 -2.67
N VAL A 140 2.30 7.95 -2.61
CA VAL A 140 1.21 8.55 -1.83
C VAL A 140 1.24 7.99 -0.41
N PRO A 141 1.27 8.83 0.62
CA PRO A 141 1.37 8.36 2.01
C PRO A 141 0.09 7.66 2.48
N TYR A 142 0.24 6.61 3.28
CA TYR A 142 -0.85 5.94 3.96
C TYR A 142 -1.57 6.91 4.90
N ASP A 143 -2.90 6.91 4.85
CA ASP A 143 -3.76 7.84 5.61
C ASP A 143 -3.34 9.32 5.49
N GLY A 144 -2.83 9.69 4.31
CA GLY A 144 -2.39 11.05 4.00
C GLY A 144 -1.13 11.53 4.73
N SER A 145 -0.46 10.68 5.49
CA SER A 145 0.62 11.11 6.40
C SER A 145 1.86 10.21 6.40
N VAL A 146 1.69 8.91 6.33
CA VAL A 146 2.70 7.89 6.70
C VAL A 146 3.31 7.22 5.48
N ASN A 147 4.64 7.21 5.35
CA ASN A 147 5.32 6.48 4.29
C ASN A 147 5.29 4.95 4.54
N PHE A 148 5.20 4.16 3.46
CA PHE A 148 5.19 2.70 3.50
C PHE A 148 5.60 2.10 2.17
N VAL A 149 5.94 0.81 2.14
CA VAL A 149 6.25 0.06 0.92
C VAL A 149 5.02 -0.72 0.46
N ASN A 150 4.65 -0.57 -0.82
CA ASN A 150 3.58 -1.35 -1.43
C ASN A 150 4.07 -2.74 -1.84
N LEU A 151 3.39 -3.79 -1.37
CA LEU A 151 3.77 -5.19 -1.59
C LEU A 151 3.13 -5.82 -2.84
N ALA A 152 2.38 -5.05 -3.63
CA ALA A 152 1.62 -5.57 -4.77
C ALA A 152 2.50 -6.03 -5.96
N ASN A 153 3.73 -5.53 -6.09
CA ASN A 153 4.54 -5.63 -7.30
C ASN A 153 5.64 -6.71 -7.25
N ILE A 154 5.48 -7.71 -6.39
CA ILE A 154 6.47 -8.78 -6.22
C ILE A 154 5.85 -10.10 -6.68
N PRO A 155 6.33 -10.69 -7.82
CA PRO A 155 5.81 -11.95 -8.33
C PRO A 155 6.00 -13.08 -7.31
N THR A 156 4.94 -13.79 -6.96
CA THR A 156 5.05 -14.91 -6.01
C THR A 156 5.89 -16.06 -6.55
N ALA A 157 5.91 -16.24 -7.85
CA ALA A 157 6.67 -17.29 -8.52
C ALA A 157 8.19 -17.25 -8.26
N ILE A 158 8.73 -16.05 -7.96
CA ILE A 158 10.17 -15.86 -7.71
C ILE A 158 10.52 -15.67 -6.25
N ILE A 159 9.56 -15.70 -5.34
CA ILE A 159 9.82 -15.65 -3.91
C ILE A 159 10.36 -17.02 -3.46
N ASP A 160 11.51 -17.03 -2.80
CA ASP A 160 12.03 -18.21 -2.13
C ASP A 160 11.40 -18.35 -0.74
N ARG A 161 11.39 -17.25 0.00
CA ARG A 161 10.77 -17.16 1.33
C ARG A 161 10.59 -15.71 1.75
N ILE A 162 9.74 -15.49 2.74
CA ILE A 162 9.58 -14.21 3.43
C ILE A 162 10.04 -14.43 4.88
N GLU A 163 11.00 -13.64 5.33
CA GLU A 163 11.52 -13.66 6.69
C GLU A 163 11.01 -12.46 7.47
N ILE A 164 10.35 -12.69 8.59
CA ILE A 164 9.81 -11.66 9.47
C ILE A 164 10.59 -11.69 10.78
N LEU A 165 11.40 -10.66 10.99
CA LEU A 165 12.11 -10.44 12.25
C LEU A 165 11.21 -9.66 13.20
N ASN A 166 10.96 -10.23 14.36
CA ASN A 166 10.05 -9.67 15.35
C ASN A 166 10.79 -8.81 16.38
N GLY A 167 10.46 -7.50 16.44
CA GLY A 167 11.03 -6.56 17.42
C GLY A 167 12.02 -5.58 16.82
N GLY A 168 12.55 -4.70 17.67
CA GLY A 168 13.45 -3.63 17.26
C GLY A 168 14.75 -4.16 16.64
N ALA A 169 15.06 -3.70 15.44
CA ALA A 169 16.21 -4.13 14.66
C ALA A 169 17.01 -2.96 14.05
N SER A 170 16.85 -1.76 14.58
CA SER A 170 17.56 -0.59 14.05
C SER A 170 19.08 -0.67 14.20
N ALA A 171 19.58 -1.42 15.18
CA ALA A 171 21.01 -1.68 15.33
C ALA A 171 21.64 -2.50 14.19
N ILE A 172 20.81 -3.17 13.36
CA ILE A 172 21.22 -3.91 12.17
C ILE A 172 20.83 -3.19 10.88
N TYR A 173 19.57 -2.69 10.80
CA TYR A 173 18.96 -2.19 9.57
C TYR A 173 18.72 -0.69 9.54
N GLY A 174 18.95 0.04 10.66
CA GLY A 174 18.72 1.49 10.77
C GLY A 174 17.25 1.85 11.00
N SER A 175 16.87 3.04 10.58
CA SER A 175 15.52 3.60 10.76
C SER A 175 14.40 2.66 10.29
N ASP A 176 13.20 2.83 10.85
CA ASP A 176 11.94 2.19 10.48
C ASP A 176 11.76 0.75 11.01
N ALA A 177 12.82 0.12 11.52
CA ALA A 177 12.80 -1.22 12.10
C ALA A 177 12.45 -1.20 13.60
N ILE A 178 11.30 -0.60 13.97
CA ILE A 178 10.81 -0.54 15.37
C ILE A 178 9.94 -1.75 15.70
N ALA A 179 8.91 -1.99 14.89
CA ALA A 179 8.01 -3.14 15.06
C ALA A 179 8.64 -4.45 14.60
N GLY A 180 9.49 -4.36 13.59
CA GLY A 180 10.20 -5.48 12.99
C GLY A 180 10.64 -5.20 11.56
N VAL A 181 11.12 -6.27 10.92
CA VAL A 181 11.59 -6.26 9.54
C VAL A 181 10.90 -7.37 8.76
N VAL A 182 10.40 -7.05 7.58
CA VAL A 182 9.93 -8.01 6.57
C VAL A 182 10.94 -8.02 5.44
N ASN A 183 11.62 -9.15 5.25
CA ASN A 183 12.61 -9.32 4.20
C ASN A 183 12.14 -10.38 3.21
N ILE A 184 11.88 -9.97 1.98
CA ILE A 184 11.45 -10.86 0.89
C ILE A 184 12.69 -11.34 0.17
N ILE A 185 12.98 -12.63 0.28
CA ILE A 185 14.13 -13.28 -0.33
C ILE A 185 13.69 -13.88 -1.67
N LEU A 186 14.37 -13.50 -2.73
CA LEU A 186 14.10 -13.99 -4.08
C LEU A 186 14.92 -15.25 -4.38
N LYS A 187 14.36 -16.11 -5.24
CA LYS A 187 15.01 -17.36 -5.67
C LYS A 187 16.32 -17.07 -6.40
N LYS A 188 17.37 -17.79 -6.03
CA LYS A 188 18.66 -17.80 -6.74
C LYS A 188 18.81 -18.98 -7.69
N LYS A 189 17.92 -19.96 -7.60
CA LYS A 189 17.85 -21.15 -8.43
C LYS A 189 16.45 -21.72 -8.41
N THR A 190 16.04 -22.32 -9.51
CA THR A 190 14.78 -23.08 -9.63
C THR A 190 15.06 -24.46 -10.19
N ASP A 191 14.17 -25.42 -9.95
CA ASP A 191 14.26 -26.74 -10.56
C ASP A 191 13.64 -26.70 -11.97
N GLY A 192 14.48 -26.42 -12.96
CA GLY A 192 14.04 -26.27 -14.36
C GLY A 192 13.18 -25.02 -14.60
N THR A 193 12.37 -25.10 -15.64
CA THR A 193 11.35 -24.08 -15.98
C THR A 193 9.99 -24.53 -15.48
N GLN A 194 9.32 -23.68 -14.71
CA GLN A 194 8.00 -23.92 -14.14
C GLN A 194 6.98 -23.00 -14.79
N PHE A 195 5.85 -23.55 -15.17
CA PHE A 195 4.70 -22.81 -15.65
C PHE A 195 3.49 -23.12 -14.77
N ASN A 196 2.83 -22.07 -14.26
CA ASN A 196 1.68 -22.21 -13.37
C ASN A 196 0.52 -21.34 -13.88
N ILE A 197 -0.68 -21.88 -13.84
CA ILE A 197 -1.92 -21.19 -14.18
C ILE A 197 -2.86 -21.31 -12.99
N LYS A 198 -3.34 -20.16 -12.49
CA LYS A 198 -4.39 -20.10 -11.47
C LYS A 198 -5.58 -19.37 -12.05
N ALA A 199 -6.76 -19.99 -11.98
CA ALA A 199 -8.02 -19.37 -12.38
C ALA A 199 -9.03 -19.53 -11.27
N GLY A 200 -9.83 -18.49 -11.03
CA GLY A 200 -10.84 -18.48 -10.00
C GLY A 200 -11.95 -17.49 -10.29
N GLY A 201 -12.97 -17.49 -9.44
CA GLY A 201 -14.09 -16.57 -9.55
C GLY A 201 -15.06 -16.74 -8.39
N THR A 202 -16.04 -15.84 -8.33
CA THR A 202 -17.16 -15.92 -7.39
C THR A 202 -18.47 -16.06 -8.15
N LYS A 203 -19.58 -16.26 -7.43
CA LYS A 203 -20.91 -16.40 -8.05
C LYS A 203 -21.25 -15.19 -8.94
N GLU A 204 -20.85 -13.99 -8.52
CA GLU A 204 -21.12 -12.75 -9.23
C GLU A 204 -19.88 -11.84 -9.13
N GLY A 205 -19.17 -11.68 -10.27
CA GLY A 205 -17.93 -10.91 -10.36
C GLY A 205 -16.71 -11.59 -9.74
N GLY A 206 -15.58 -10.91 -9.72
CA GLY A 206 -14.35 -11.37 -9.09
C GLY A 206 -13.61 -12.49 -9.81
N GLU A 207 -13.89 -12.69 -11.10
CA GLU A 207 -13.14 -13.61 -11.95
C GLU A 207 -11.67 -13.18 -11.94
N ASN A 208 -10.77 -14.17 -11.83
CA ASN A 208 -9.34 -13.93 -11.81
C ASN A 208 -8.57 -14.98 -12.60
N LEU A 209 -7.47 -14.53 -13.18
CA LEU A 209 -6.52 -15.36 -13.90
C LEU A 209 -5.11 -14.89 -13.56
N CYS A 210 -4.24 -15.85 -13.22
CA CYS A 210 -2.82 -15.60 -13.01
C CYS A 210 -2.01 -16.61 -13.82
N LEU A 211 -1.09 -16.12 -14.63
CA LEU A 211 -0.13 -16.90 -15.41
C LEU A 211 1.26 -16.61 -14.86
N GLN A 212 2.00 -17.65 -14.52
CA GLN A 212 3.34 -17.54 -13.95
C GLN A 212 4.31 -18.41 -14.76
N LEU A 213 5.44 -17.84 -15.11
CA LEU A 213 6.58 -18.52 -15.68
C LEU A 213 7.80 -18.20 -14.82
N SER A 214 8.52 -19.21 -14.35
CA SER A 214 9.79 -19.01 -13.67
C SER A 214 10.77 -20.11 -14.03
N GLY A 215 12.06 -19.78 -14.01
CA GLY A 215 13.08 -20.75 -14.36
C GLY A 215 14.47 -20.29 -14.00
N SER A 216 15.43 -21.19 -14.05
CA SER A 216 16.84 -20.88 -13.95
C SER A 216 17.66 -21.67 -14.96
N LYS A 217 18.78 -21.09 -15.39
CA LYS A 217 19.75 -21.75 -16.26
C LYS A 217 21.16 -21.35 -15.85
N THR A 218 22.05 -22.33 -15.81
CA THR A 218 23.48 -22.08 -15.62
C THR A 218 24.19 -22.31 -16.94
N LEU A 219 24.96 -21.32 -17.38
CA LEU A 219 25.74 -21.29 -18.62
C LEU A 219 27.19 -21.04 -18.23
N ASP A 220 27.97 -22.11 -18.08
CA ASP A 220 29.35 -22.04 -17.58
C ASP A 220 29.42 -21.24 -16.26
N LYS A 221 29.98 -20.03 -16.29
CA LYS A 221 30.16 -19.13 -15.14
C LYS A 221 28.95 -18.24 -14.85
N LEU A 222 27.93 -18.21 -15.72
CA LEU A 222 26.73 -17.38 -15.57
C LEU A 222 25.56 -18.20 -15.10
N SER A 223 25.02 -17.89 -13.95
CA SER A 223 23.74 -18.37 -13.47
C SER A 223 22.66 -17.31 -13.68
N LEU A 224 21.55 -17.72 -14.29
CA LEU A 224 20.42 -16.89 -14.63
C LEU A 224 19.18 -17.41 -13.94
N VAL A 225 18.42 -16.53 -13.29
CA VAL A 225 17.07 -16.79 -12.78
C VAL A 225 16.11 -15.79 -13.40
N TYR A 226 14.96 -16.26 -13.87
CA TYR A 226 13.95 -15.40 -14.45
C TYR A 226 12.57 -15.73 -13.93
N GLY A 227 11.69 -14.75 -13.93
CA GLY A 227 10.29 -14.91 -13.59
C GLY A 227 9.43 -13.86 -14.26
N VAL A 228 8.26 -14.29 -14.73
CA VAL A 228 7.21 -13.40 -15.26
C VAL A 228 5.88 -13.82 -14.68
N GLU A 229 5.11 -12.86 -14.24
CA GLU A 229 3.76 -13.04 -13.72
C GLU A 229 2.81 -12.05 -14.38
N LEU A 230 1.74 -12.58 -14.97
CA LEU A 230 0.65 -11.81 -15.56
C LEU A 230 -0.61 -12.16 -14.78
N SER A 231 -1.24 -11.20 -14.14
CA SER A 231 -2.47 -11.44 -13.39
C SER A 231 -3.54 -10.42 -13.71
N GLY A 232 -4.78 -10.88 -13.67
CA GLY A 232 -5.98 -10.06 -13.83
C GLY A 232 -7.05 -10.51 -12.87
N ARG A 233 -7.75 -9.53 -12.29
CA ARG A 233 -8.89 -9.75 -11.40
C ARG A 233 -9.98 -8.73 -11.73
N GLU A 234 -11.20 -9.21 -11.95
CA GLU A 234 -12.37 -8.38 -12.20
C GLU A 234 -12.96 -7.86 -10.87
N PRO A 235 -13.71 -6.75 -10.88
CA PRO A 235 -14.27 -6.16 -9.68
C PRO A 235 -15.43 -6.99 -9.12
N ILE A 236 -15.70 -6.81 -7.82
CA ILE A 236 -16.97 -7.19 -7.19
C ILE A 236 -17.66 -5.90 -6.75
N TRP A 237 -18.88 -5.68 -7.21
CA TRP A 237 -19.68 -4.54 -6.80
C TRP A 237 -20.49 -4.83 -5.55
N ALA A 238 -20.69 -3.83 -4.71
CA ALA A 238 -21.54 -3.97 -3.53
C ALA A 238 -23.00 -4.27 -3.90
N ALA A 239 -23.44 -3.78 -5.06
CA ALA A 239 -24.76 -4.09 -5.60
C ALA A 239 -25.00 -5.60 -5.86
N ASP A 240 -23.93 -6.37 -6.12
CA ASP A 240 -23.95 -7.80 -6.41
C ASP A 240 -23.90 -8.66 -5.12
N ARG A 241 -23.89 -8.04 -3.95
CA ARG A 241 -23.86 -8.73 -2.65
C ARG A 241 -25.08 -8.39 -1.84
N ASP A 242 -25.90 -9.37 -1.55
CA ASP A 242 -27.18 -9.22 -0.83
C ASP A 242 -27.06 -8.38 0.45
N PHE A 243 -25.97 -8.58 1.21
CA PHE A 243 -25.74 -7.87 2.46
C PHE A 243 -25.30 -6.41 2.28
N MET A 244 -24.96 -5.96 1.04
CA MET A 244 -24.57 -4.59 0.71
C MET A 244 -25.39 -3.96 -0.42
N SER A 245 -26.32 -4.70 -1.01
CA SER A 245 -26.99 -4.33 -2.27
C SER A 245 -27.91 -3.10 -2.17
N SER A 246 -28.31 -2.69 -0.97
CA SER A 246 -29.22 -1.54 -0.81
C SER A 246 -29.08 -0.90 0.57
N ARG A 247 -29.13 0.44 0.62
CA ARG A 247 -29.17 1.18 1.89
C ARG A 247 -30.39 0.85 2.73
N THR A 248 -31.54 0.67 2.10
CA THR A 248 -32.78 0.30 2.79
C THR A 248 -32.68 -1.08 3.46
N ARG A 249 -31.97 -2.03 2.85
CA ARG A 249 -31.66 -3.32 3.48
C ARG A 249 -30.77 -3.18 4.73
N LEU A 250 -29.90 -2.15 4.73
CA LEU A 250 -29.05 -1.82 5.87
C LEU A 250 -29.78 -1.00 6.95
N GLY A 251 -31.08 -0.77 6.79
CA GLY A 251 -31.88 0.05 7.71
C GLY A 251 -31.68 1.55 7.56
N GLU A 252 -31.01 1.99 6.50
CA GLU A 252 -30.75 3.40 6.23
C GLU A 252 -31.80 4.01 5.28
N LYS A 253 -31.91 5.34 5.28
CA LYS A 253 -32.78 6.05 4.33
C LYS A 253 -32.21 6.00 2.92
N PRO A 254 -33.06 5.92 1.88
CA PRO A 254 -32.63 6.05 0.49
C PRO A 254 -31.90 7.39 0.27
N ASP A 255 -30.92 7.39 -0.63
CA ASP A 255 -30.25 8.62 -1.03
C ASP A 255 -31.14 9.44 -1.98
N THR A 256 -31.31 10.74 -1.70
CA THR A 256 -31.93 11.68 -2.63
C THR A 256 -31.09 11.77 -3.91
N ILE A 257 -31.68 11.47 -5.05
CA ILE A 257 -31.02 11.58 -6.36
C ILE A 257 -31.31 12.89 -7.06
N VAL A 258 -32.53 13.41 -6.86
CA VAL A 258 -32.92 14.74 -7.33
C VAL A 258 -33.69 15.42 -6.23
N GLY A 259 -33.32 16.65 -5.92
CA GLY A 259 -34.04 17.46 -4.93
C GLY A 259 -33.90 18.94 -5.21
N ARG A 260 -35.01 19.65 -5.00
CA ARG A 260 -35.15 21.09 -5.01
C ARG A 260 -35.70 21.50 -3.64
N LYS A 261 -34.98 22.31 -2.89
CA LYS A 261 -35.35 22.73 -1.53
C LYS A 261 -35.46 24.25 -1.47
N ASN A 262 -36.45 24.77 -0.74
CA ASN A 262 -36.42 26.12 -0.23
C ASN A 262 -35.35 26.21 0.88
N ALA A 263 -34.43 27.17 0.77
CA ALA A 263 -33.29 27.30 1.66
C ALA A 263 -33.69 27.75 3.08
N ASP A 264 -34.71 28.60 3.19
CA ASP A 264 -35.17 29.18 4.46
C ASP A 264 -35.92 28.14 5.31
N THR A 265 -36.76 27.33 4.65
CA THR A 265 -37.65 26.38 5.35
C THR A 265 -37.09 24.96 5.39
N GLY A 266 -36.09 24.64 4.55
CA GLY A 266 -35.51 23.29 4.35
C GLY A 266 -36.48 22.30 3.68
N LYS A 267 -37.69 22.75 3.28
CA LYS A 267 -38.73 21.90 2.66
C LYS A 267 -38.44 21.68 1.18
N TYR A 268 -38.73 20.47 0.73
CA TYR A 268 -38.66 20.15 -0.70
C TYR A 268 -39.73 20.92 -1.48
N LEU A 269 -39.42 21.32 -2.70
CA LEU A 269 -40.28 21.92 -3.67
C LEU A 269 -40.57 20.95 -4.82
N SER A 270 -41.64 21.15 -5.56
CA SER A 270 -41.95 20.29 -6.71
C SER A 270 -40.95 20.47 -7.84
N ILE A 271 -40.63 19.36 -8.51
CA ILE A 271 -39.90 19.29 -9.78
C ILE A 271 -40.75 18.69 -10.91
N GLY A 272 -42.07 18.54 -10.68
CA GLY A 272 -43.01 17.90 -11.63
C GLY A 272 -43.13 16.38 -11.45
N GLY A 273 -42.69 15.86 -10.31
CA GLY A 273 -42.72 14.42 -9.97
C GLY A 273 -41.44 13.68 -10.30
N CYS A 274 -41.40 12.38 -9.94
CA CYS A 274 -40.20 11.53 -10.10
C CYS A 274 -40.31 10.56 -11.30
N GLN A 275 -41.38 10.58 -12.07
CA GLN A 275 -41.69 9.61 -13.13
C GLN A 275 -40.59 9.57 -14.23
N ALA A 276 -40.02 10.72 -14.56
CA ALA A 276 -38.96 10.82 -15.55
C ALA A 276 -37.71 10.01 -15.16
N PHE A 277 -37.51 9.71 -13.85
CA PHE A 277 -36.33 9.00 -13.31
C PHE A 277 -36.58 7.51 -13.04
N ASN A 278 -37.79 7.01 -13.38
CA ASN A 278 -38.17 5.62 -13.09
C ASN A 278 -37.24 4.57 -13.71
N GLY A 279 -36.50 4.91 -14.77
CA GLY A 279 -35.52 4.01 -15.38
C GLY A 279 -34.13 4.01 -14.75
N LEU A 280 -33.86 4.91 -13.80
CA LEU A 280 -32.56 5.05 -13.18
C LEU A 280 -32.37 4.10 -11.98
N PHE A 281 -31.09 3.73 -11.71
CA PHE A 281 -30.72 2.80 -10.64
C PHE A 281 -31.55 1.51 -10.69
N ASN A 282 -31.61 0.87 -11.86
CA ASN A 282 -32.38 -0.34 -12.11
C ASN A 282 -33.89 -0.21 -11.72
N GLY A 283 -34.47 0.95 -11.97
CA GLY A 283 -35.90 1.19 -11.70
C GLY A 283 -36.27 1.36 -10.21
N SER A 284 -35.32 1.64 -9.35
CA SER A 284 -35.53 1.75 -7.90
C SER A 284 -35.86 3.15 -7.39
N VAL A 285 -35.99 4.13 -8.30
CA VAL A 285 -36.27 5.52 -7.92
C VAL A 285 -37.73 5.68 -7.50
N ASN A 286 -37.93 6.23 -6.30
CA ASN A 286 -39.25 6.52 -5.77
C ASN A 286 -39.32 7.96 -5.24
N ASN A 287 -40.52 8.55 -5.24
CA ASN A 287 -40.76 9.80 -4.54
C ASN A 287 -41.01 9.51 -3.05
N ILE A 288 -40.12 9.99 -2.18
CA ILE A 288 -40.23 9.89 -0.73
C ILE A 288 -40.59 11.26 -0.09
N GLY A 289 -40.90 12.26 -0.93
CA GLY A 289 -41.36 13.56 -0.50
C GLY A 289 -42.83 13.55 -0.02
N GLN A 290 -43.26 14.66 0.58
CA GLN A 290 -44.66 14.89 0.95
C GLN A 290 -45.46 15.36 -0.26
N ALA A 291 -46.77 15.37 -0.16
CA ALA A 291 -47.65 15.87 -1.23
C ALA A 291 -47.27 17.31 -1.67
N GLY A 292 -47.05 17.50 -2.97
CA GLY A 292 -46.63 18.78 -3.55
C GLY A 292 -45.14 19.10 -3.38
N ALA A 293 -44.33 18.14 -2.85
CA ALA A 293 -42.89 18.27 -2.63
C ALA A 293 -42.17 17.00 -3.10
N ASP A 294 -41.34 17.14 -4.14
CA ASP A 294 -40.68 15.97 -4.72
C ASP A 294 -39.29 15.73 -4.10
N ASN A 295 -39.09 14.52 -3.61
CA ASN A 295 -37.80 14.01 -3.21
C ASN A 295 -37.58 12.66 -3.89
N CYS A 296 -37.03 12.68 -5.07
CA CYS A 296 -36.72 11.46 -5.82
C CYS A 296 -35.49 10.79 -5.22
N ALA A 297 -35.65 9.56 -4.73
CA ALA A 297 -34.61 8.86 -3.99
C ALA A 297 -34.51 7.39 -4.38
N SER A 298 -33.35 6.79 -4.17
CA SER A 298 -33.05 5.39 -4.42
C SER A 298 -32.21 4.77 -3.32
N GLY A 299 -32.56 3.57 -2.87
CA GLY A 299 -31.75 2.76 -1.97
C GLY A 299 -30.53 2.16 -2.65
N LEU A 300 -30.53 2.07 -3.99
CA LEU A 300 -29.41 1.52 -4.78
C LEU A 300 -28.36 2.55 -5.16
N ALA A 301 -28.63 3.87 -4.99
CA ALA A 301 -27.77 4.91 -5.51
C ALA A 301 -26.30 4.79 -5.08
N ARG A 302 -26.03 4.56 -3.82
CA ARG A 302 -24.66 4.44 -3.30
C ARG A 302 -24.04 3.06 -3.53
N PRO A 303 -24.71 1.93 -3.21
CA PRO A 303 -24.14 0.60 -3.41
C PRO A 303 -23.75 0.30 -4.85
N THR A 304 -24.50 0.82 -5.83
CA THR A 304 -24.22 0.64 -7.27
C THR A 304 -22.79 1.07 -7.65
N TYR A 305 -22.23 2.08 -6.99
CA TYR A 305 -20.90 2.61 -7.27
C TYR A 305 -19.81 2.07 -6.36
N TRP A 306 -20.13 1.22 -5.39
CA TRP A 306 -19.14 0.74 -4.44
C TRP A 306 -18.51 -0.57 -4.91
N THR A 307 -17.19 -0.58 -5.14
CA THR A 307 -16.42 -1.80 -5.35
C THR A 307 -16.01 -2.38 -4.00
N VAL A 308 -16.38 -3.64 -3.74
CA VAL A 308 -15.94 -4.44 -2.59
C VAL A 308 -14.59 -5.09 -2.86
N GLN A 309 -14.40 -5.49 -4.13
CA GLN A 309 -13.12 -5.94 -4.68
C GLN A 309 -12.75 -5.05 -5.85
N THR A 310 -11.52 -4.54 -5.87
CA THR A 310 -11.00 -3.72 -6.96
C THR A 310 -10.69 -4.55 -8.19
N GLN A 311 -10.87 -3.97 -9.38
CA GLN A 311 -10.24 -4.51 -10.59
C GLN A 311 -8.73 -4.31 -10.50
N ASN A 312 -7.96 -5.34 -10.81
CA ASN A 312 -6.51 -5.26 -10.86
C ASN A 312 -5.97 -6.00 -12.08
N ARG A 313 -5.02 -5.40 -12.78
CA ARG A 313 -4.23 -6.02 -13.86
C ARG A 313 -2.77 -5.76 -13.58
N SER A 314 -2.00 -6.82 -13.38
CA SER A 314 -0.61 -6.77 -12.95
C SER A 314 0.28 -7.50 -13.93
N GLN A 315 1.45 -6.93 -14.21
CA GLN A 315 2.50 -7.51 -15.03
C GLN A 315 3.82 -7.32 -14.27
N ASN A 316 4.39 -8.41 -13.82
CA ASN A 316 5.61 -8.40 -13.02
C ASN A 316 6.70 -9.23 -13.70
N GLY A 317 7.92 -8.74 -13.68
CA GLY A 317 9.09 -9.41 -14.23
C GLY A 317 10.28 -9.37 -13.30
N TYR A 318 11.06 -10.44 -13.30
CA TYR A 318 12.30 -10.55 -12.54
C TYR A 318 13.40 -11.19 -13.37
N LEU A 319 14.61 -10.68 -13.25
CA LEU A 319 15.83 -11.21 -13.80
C LEU A 319 16.95 -11.13 -12.76
N GLY A 320 17.45 -12.29 -12.36
CA GLY A 320 18.61 -12.42 -11.47
C GLY A 320 19.79 -13.01 -12.23
N LEU A 321 20.97 -12.44 -12.05
CA LEU A 321 22.22 -12.82 -12.68
C LEU A 321 23.30 -13.00 -11.61
N ASP A 322 23.98 -14.12 -11.63
CA ASP A 322 25.20 -14.37 -10.86
C ASP A 322 26.29 -14.82 -11.83
N TYR A 323 27.40 -14.08 -11.89
CA TYR A 323 28.55 -14.39 -12.75
C TYR A 323 29.79 -14.67 -11.90
N GLU A 324 30.37 -15.87 -12.00
CA GLU A 324 31.59 -16.29 -11.31
C GLU A 324 32.81 -15.72 -12.02
N LEU A 325 33.39 -14.63 -11.46
CA LEU A 325 34.69 -14.10 -11.96
C LEU A 325 35.80 -15.11 -11.73
N ASN A 326 35.83 -15.70 -10.55
CA ASN A 326 36.73 -16.78 -10.12
C ASN A 326 36.07 -17.53 -8.96
N ASP A 327 36.76 -18.57 -8.43
CA ASP A 327 36.24 -19.45 -7.38
C ASP A 327 35.84 -18.73 -6.06
N LYS A 328 36.28 -17.49 -5.86
CA LYS A 328 36.07 -16.70 -4.64
C LYS A 328 35.28 -15.42 -4.85
N THR A 329 35.01 -15.03 -6.11
CA THR A 329 34.42 -13.73 -6.42
C THR A 329 33.31 -13.86 -7.45
N GLN A 330 32.17 -13.30 -7.13
CA GLN A 330 30.97 -13.26 -7.98
C GLN A 330 30.53 -11.80 -8.24
N LEU A 331 30.12 -11.52 -9.45
CA LEU A 331 29.26 -10.37 -9.77
C LEU A 331 27.80 -10.84 -9.69
N PHE A 332 26.93 -9.97 -9.18
CA PHE A 332 25.52 -10.26 -9.17
C PHE A 332 24.71 -9.05 -9.66
N ALA A 333 23.53 -9.32 -10.21
CA ALA A 333 22.53 -8.31 -10.52
C ALA A 333 21.13 -8.87 -10.38
N ASP A 334 20.24 -8.12 -9.76
CA ASP A 334 18.81 -8.41 -9.63
C ASP A 334 18.03 -7.24 -10.24
N PHE A 335 17.16 -7.52 -11.16
CA PHE A 335 16.24 -6.56 -11.73
C PHE A 335 14.80 -7.02 -11.54
N LEU A 336 14.00 -6.21 -10.84
CA LEU A 336 12.57 -6.42 -10.62
C LEU A 336 11.81 -5.25 -11.23
N ILE A 337 10.76 -5.54 -12.00
CA ILE A 337 9.85 -4.56 -12.57
C ILE A 337 8.41 -4.99 -12.38
N GLY A 338 7.53 -4.05 -12.01
CA GLY A 338 6.11 -4.30 -11.86
C GLY A 338 5.28 -3.16 -12.43
N ALA A 339 4.30 -3.48 -13.24
CA ALA A 339 3.33 -2.55 -13.78
C ALA A 339 1.92 -2.99 -13.37
N ASN A 340 1.18 -2.10 -12.70
CA ASN A 340 -0.19 -2.36 -12.24
C ASN A 340 -1.17 -1.35 -12.83
N GLN A 341 -2.34 -1.83 -13.17
CA GLN A 341 -3.51 -1.00 -13.40
C GLN A 341 -4.61 -1.43 -12.43
N ILE A 342 -5.05 -0.50 -11.60
CA ILE A 342 -6.06 -0.74 -10.57
C ILE A 342 -7.23 0.21 -10.82
N GLU A 343 -8.45 -0.32 -10.74
CA GLU A 343 -9.66 0.48 -10.86
C GLU A 343 -10.58 0.21 -9.68
N ASN A 344 -11.08 1.27 -9.06
CA ASN A 344 -12.10 1.17 -8.05
C ASN A 344 -13.08 2.33 -8.10
N ASN A 345 -14.19 2.17 -7.41
CA ASN A 345 -15.16 3.22 -7.21
C ASN A 345 -15.79 3.11 -5.83
N THR A 346 -15.92 4.24 -5.16
CA THR A 346 -16.59 4.36 -3.85
C THR A 346 -17.43 5.62 -3.75
N ARG A 347 -17.57 6.35 -4.86
CA ARG A 347 -18.27 7.63 -4.89
C ARG A 347 -19.27 7.67 -6.02
N ILE A 348 -20.46 8.10 -5.69
CA ILE A 348 -21.47 8.52 -6.64
C ILE A 348 -21.17 9.96 -7.08
N PRO A 349 -21.28 10.33 -8.37
CA PRO A 349 -21.18 11.72 -8.78
C PRO A 349 -22.34 12.52 -8.19
N ILE A 350 -21.99 13.60 -7.53
CA ILE A 350 -22.95 14.47 -6.82
C ILE A 350 -22.68 15.92 -7.21
N TRP A 351 -23.75 16.65 -7.50
CA TRP A 351 -23.75 18.09 -7.60
C TRP A 351 -24.74 18.67 -6.59
N THR A 352 -24.40 19.80 -5.98
CA THR A 352 -25.28 20.66 -5.21
C THR A 352 -25.03 22.08 -5.67
N SER A 353 -26.06 22.87 -5.89
CA SER A 353 -25.94 24.24 -6.41
C SER A 353 -24.84 25.01 -5.66
N LEU A 354 -23.92 25.64 -6.38
CA LEU A 354 -22.85 26.54 -5.91
C LEU A 354 -21.90 25.96 -4.84
N GLY A 355 -21.92 24.64 -4.61
CA GLY A 355 -21.08 23.95 -3.65
C GLY A 355 -21.76 23.65 -2.31
N ALA A 356 -21.22 22.66 -1.58
CA ALA A 356 -21.86 22.11 -0.37
C ALA A 356 -21.94 23.08 0.82
N SER A 357 -21.12 24.12 0.87
CA SER A 357 -20.95 24.98 2.05
C SER A 357 -21.77 26.28 2.07
N SER A 358 -22.29 26.71 0.89
CA SER A 358 -23.08 27.96 0.80
C SER A 358 -24.24 27.86 -0.19
N GLY A 359 -24.47 26.76 -0.66
CA GLY A 359 -25.22 26.20 -1.77
C GLY A 359 -26.60 26.73 -2.08
N TYR A 360 -27.03 27.92 -1.69
CA TYR A 360 -28.31 28.47 -2.05
C TYR A 360 -28.16 29.70 -2.98
N PHE A 361 -29.19 29.94 -3.78
CA PHE A 361 -29.29 31.04 -4.70
C PHE A 361 -30.72 31.58 -4.70
N LEU A 362 -30.89 32.83 -5.10
CA LEU A 362 -32.22 33.40 -5.38
C LEU A 362 -32.68 32.97 -6.77
N ASN A 363 -33.72 32.17 -6.81
CA ASN A 363 -34.37 31.77 -8.05
C ASN A 363 -35.33 32.91 -8.47
N GLN A 364 -34.99 33.61 -9.54
CA GLN A 364 -35.77 34.76 -10.04
C GLN A 364 -37.19 34.34 -10.46
N ASP A 365 -37.37 33.13 -10.99
CA ASP A 365 -38.65 32.65 -11.52
C ASP A 365 -39.66 32.32 -10.40
N SER A 366 -39.17 31.86 -9.25
CA SER A 366 -40.01 31.49 -8.11
C SER A 366 -39.99 32.50 -6.98
N GLY A 367 -39.04 33.43 -6.96
CA GLY A 367 -38.82 34.36 -5.86
C GLY A 367 -38.30 33.73 -4.56
N ASN A 368 -37.88 32.46 -4.56
CA ASN A 368 -37.41 31.76 -3.38
C ASN A 368 -35.90 31.64 -3.37
N TYR A 369 -35.30 31.56 -2.17
CA TYR A 369 -33.95 31.03 -1.99
C TYR A 369 -34.02 29.52 -2.10
N GLU A 370 -33.21 28.92 -2.99
CA GLU A 370 -33.28 27.50 -3.33
C GLU A 370 -31.92 26.81 -3.24
N ILE A 371 -31.96 25.53 -2.89
CA ILE A 371 -30.84 24.59 -2.97
C ILE A 371 -31.25 23.45 -3.88
N TRP A 372 -30.49 23.26 -4.94
CA TRP A 372 -30.68 22.14 -5.85
C TRP A 372 -29.62 21.09 -5.67
N ASN A 373 -29.98 19.80 -5.78
CA ASN A 373 -29.04 18.71 -5.76
C ASN A 373 -29.36 17.65 -6.80
N ARG A 374 -28.30 16.99 -7.28
CA ARG A 374 -28.38 15.93 -8.29
C ARG A 374 -27.31 14.88 -8.01
N ARG A 375 -27.73 13.60 -8.03
CA ARG A 375 -26.84 12.43 -8.07
C ARG A 375 -27.07 11.74 -9.41
N PHE A 376 -25.99 11.39 -10.10
CA PHE A 376 -26.07 10.86 -11.46
C PHE A 376 -26.04 9.34 -11.45
N ALA A 377 -26.97 8.71 -12.15
CA ALA A 377 -27.09 7.28 -12.26
C ALA A 377 -26.14 6.70 -13.32
N PRO A 378 -25.74 5.41 -13.25
CA PRO A 378 -24.93 4.77 -14.29
C PRO A 378 -25.52 4.90 -15.69
N GLU A 379 -26.84 4.86 -15.81
CA GLU A 379 -27.57 4.99 -17.07
C GLU A 379 -27.34 6.36 -17.75
N GLU A 380 -27.13 7.41 -16.95
CA GLU A 380 -26.82 8.76 -17.43
C GLU A 380 -25.34 8.93 -17.83
N LEU A 381 -24.46 8.11 -17.29
CA LEU A 381 -23.01 8.18 -17.54
C LEU A 381 -22.57 7.35 -18.75
N GLY A 382 -23.40 6.41 -19.19
CA GLY A 382 -23.01 5.36 -20.13
C GLY A 382 -22.28 4.19 -19.45
N GLY A 383 -22.54 3.95 -18.17
CA GLY A 383 -22.03 2.84 -17.37
C GLY A 383 -21.35 3.26 -16.07
N VAL A 384 -21.40 2.39 -15.07
CA VAL A 384 -20.84 2.65 -13.73
C VAL A 384 -19.32 2.83 -13.76
N GLU A 385 -18.62 2.10 -14.64
CA GLU A 385 -17.15 2.13 -14.75
C GLU A 385 -16.61 3.46 -15.31
N ARG A 386 -17.48 4.30 -15.89
CA ARG A 386 -17.10 5.57 -16.49
C ARG A 386 -16.41 6.51 -15.51
N ILE A 387 -16.80 6.45 -14.23
CA ILE A 387 -16.27 7.30 -13.17
C ILE A 387 -15.33 6.55 -12.22
N ASN A 388 -14.89 5.36 -12.58
CA ASN A 388 -13.89 4.67 -11.80
C ASN A 388 -12.62 5.51 -11.67
N LYS A 389 -12.05 5.52 -10.48
CA LYS A 389 -10.67 5.95 -10.29
C LYS A 389 -9.76 4.89 -10.87
N LYS A 390 -8.78 5.32 -11.67
CA LYS A 390 -7.83 4.42 -12.35
C LYS A 390 -6.41 4.80 -11.98
N TRP A 391 -5.70 3.88 -11.32
CA TRP A 391 -4.29 4.01 -11.03
C TRP A 391 -3.49 3.24 -12.09
N LYS A 392 -2.47 3.88 -12.62
CA LYS A 392 -1.43 3.24 -13.43
C LYS A 392 -0.12 3.40 -12.70
N GLU A 393 0.46 2.28 -12.31
CA GLU A 393 1.64 2.24 -11.47
C GLU A 393 2.77 1.52 -12.17
N LEU A 394 3.99 1.99 -11.95
CA LEU A 394 5.21 1.35 -12.39
C LEU A 394 6.21 1.40 -11.25
N SER A 395 6.73 0.23 -10.86
CA SER A 395 7.82 0.10 -9.93
C SER A 395 9.00 -0.60 -10.58
N SER A 396 10.22 -0.21 -10.25
CA SER A 396 11.41 -0.96 -10.61
C SER A 396 12.42 -0.94 -9.48
N ASN A 397 13.14 -2.05 -9.34
CA ASN A 397 14.24 -2.20 -8.42
C ASN A 397 15.42 -2.84 -9.15
N LEU A 398 16.58 -2.21 -9.07
CA LEU A 398 17.85 -2.71 -9.58
C LEU A 398 18.83 -2.81 -8.43
N ASN A 399 19.34 -4.01 -8.19
CA ASN A 399 20.41 -4.27 -7.25
C ASN A 399 21.55 -4.95 -8.00
N PHE A 400 22.77 -4.46 -7.89
CA PHE A 400 23.94 -5.10 -8.49
C PHE A 400 25.19 -4.86 -7.67
N GLY A 401 26.15 -5.75 -7.79
CA GLY A 401 27.36 -5.64 -7.01
C GLY A 401 28.34 -6.78 -7.22
N ILE A 402 29.28 -6.81 -6.30
CA ILE A 402 30.33 -7.82 -6.21
C ILE A 402 30.36 -8.39 -4.80
N ARG A 403 30.51 -9.69 -4.68
CA ARG A 403 30.66 -10.38 -3.40
C ARG A 403 31.70 -11.48 -3.52
N GLY A 404 32.29 -11.85 -2.41
CA GLY A 404 33.29 -12.92 -2.41
C GLY A 404 34.00 -13.10 -1.08
N ASP A 405 35.00 -13.99 -1.10
CA ASP A 405 35.88 -14.27 0.02
C ASP A 405 37.20 -13.53 -0.11
N ILE A 406 37.78 -13.06 0.99
CA ILE A 406 39.05 -12.34 1.01
C ILE A 406 40.22 -13.33 1.17
N GLY A 407 40.88 -13.63 0.08
CA GLY A 407 42.03 -14.55 0.06
C GLY A 407 41.68 -15.94 0.64
N GLU A 408 42.55 -16.48 1.50
CA GLU A 408 42.32 -17.75 2.23
C GLU A 408 41.84 -17.49 3.68
N THR A 409 41.29 -16.31 3.95
CA THR A 409 40.76 -15.95 5.26
C THR A 409 39.31 -16.43 5.43
N SER A 410 38.79 -16.34 6.64
CA SER A 410 37.34 -16.54 6.90
C SER A 410 36.45 -15.33 6.55
N TRP A 411 37.08 -14.28 6.03
CA TRP A 411 36.36 -13.03 5.71
C TRP A 411 35.71 -13.08 4.35
N SER A 412 34.44 -12.71 4.31
CA SER A 412 33.69 -12.45 3.10
C SER A 412 33.29 -10.97 3.02
N TYR A 413 33.06 -10.49 1.80
CA TYR A 413 32.65 -9.11 1.54
C TYR A 413 31.53 -9.03 0.51
N GLU A 414 30.79 -7.93 0.56
CA GLU A 414 29.84 -7.53 -0.47
C GLU A 414 29.87 -6.01 -0.64
N ALA A 415 29.92 -5.59 -1.90
CA ALA A 415 29.72 -4.19 -2.29
C ALA A 415 28.55 -4.15 -3.28
N ALA A 416 27.48 -3.46 -2.91
CA ALA A 416 26.21 -3.46 -3.66
C ALA A 416 25.71 -2.04 -3.89
N TYR A 417 25.25 -1.76 -5.10
CA TYR A 417 24.41 -0.61 -5.41
C TYR A 417 22.96 -1.09 -5.53
N ASN A 418 22.07 -0.37 -4.87
CA ASN A 418 20.63 -0.54 -5.01
C ASN A 418 19.98 0.75 -5.49
N GLY A 419 19.10 0.65 -6.49
CA GLY A 419 18.27 1.75 -6.99
C GLY A 419 16.82 1.29 -7.16
N SER A 420 15.88 2.03 -6.59
CA SER A 420 14.47 1.73 -6.66
C SER A 420 13.67 2.98 -7.00
N ILE A 421 12.64 2.82 -7.80
CA ILE A 421 11.72 3.89 -8.21
C ILE A 421 10.28 3.36 -8.24
N TYR A 422 9.35 4.20 -7.79
CA TYR A 422 7.93 3.94 -7.87
C TYR A 422 7.22 5.16 -8.45
N THR A 423 6.36 4.97 -9.45
CA THR A 423 5.51 6.01 -10.02
C THR A 423 4.05 5.58 -9.98
N SER A 424 3.17 6.51 -9.65
CA SER A 424 1.72 6.32 -9.66
C SER A 424 1.08 7.44 -10.47
N GLN A 425 0.13 7.10 -11.31
CA GLN A 425 -0.71 8.06 -12.04
C GLN A 425 -2.17 7.76 -11.71
N LEU A 426 -2.84 8.71 -11.09
CA LEU A 426 -4.27 8.63 -10.82
C LEU A 426 -5.05 9.40 -11.87
N HIS A 427 -5.98 8.72 -12.52
CA HIS A 427 -7.00 9.32 -13.37
C HIS A 427 -8.35 9.19 -12.67
N ARG A 428 -9.08 10.30 -12.54
CA ARG A 428 -10.43 10.31 -12.00
C ARG A 428 -11.30 11.30 -12.78
N GLN A 429 -12.53 10.93 -13.04
CA GLN A 429 -13.52 11.83 -13.59
C GLN A 429 -14.12 12.68 -12.46
N GLY A 430 -14.33 13.97 -12.72
CA GLY A 430 -14.96 14.92 -11.83
C GLY A 430 -15.90 15.85 -12.59
N LEU A 431 -16.82 16.49 -11.88
CA LEU A 431 -17.66 17.53 -12.46
C LEU A 431 -16.86 18.84 -12.59
N LEU A 432 -16.94 19.49 -13.73
CA LEU A 432 -16.41 20.83 -13.94
C LEU A 432 -17.36 21.85 -13.30
N ARG A 433 -16.84 22.63 -12.35
CA ARG A 433 -17.65 23.52 -11.49
C ARG A 433 -18.49 24.50 -12.32
N SER A 434 -17.86 25.29 -13.18
CA SER A 434 -18.55 26.27 -14.00
C SER A 434 -19.56 25.62 -14.93
N ASN A 435 -19.17 24.51 -15.57
CA ASN A 435 -20.03 23.86 -16.56
C ASN A 435 -21.29 23.24 -15.94
N VAL A 436 -21.14 22.58 -14.76
CA VAL A 436 -22.29 21.95 -14.10
C VAL A 436 -23.23 22.99 -13.49
N ASP A 437 -22.69 24.08 -12.93
CA ASP A 437 -23.52 25.18 -12.42
C ASP A 437 -24.23 25.89 -13.55
N GLU A 438 -23.55 26.24 -14.66
CA GLU A 438 -24.18 26.84 -15.84
C GLU A 438 -25.23 25.94 -16.51
N TYR A 439 -24.95 24.61 -16.53
CA TYR A 439 -25.91 23.66 -17.11
C TYR A 439 -27.24 23.65 -16.37
N PHE A 440 -27.26 23.70 -15.04
CA PHE A 440 -28.48 23.65 -14.24
C PHE A 440 -29.02 25.01 -13.87
N LEU A 441 -28.17 26.00 -13.61
CA LEU A 441 -28.57 27.31 -13.09
C LEU A 441 -28.64 28.39 -14.19
N GLY A 442 -27.97 28.17 -15.34
CA GLY A 442 -27.80 29.20 -16.34
C GLY A 442 -26.74 30.23 -15.95
N GLN A 443 -26.72 31.37 -16.64
CA GLN A 443 -25.81 32.47 -16.31
C GLN A 443 -26.29 33.22 -15.06
N GLN A 444 -25.35 33.65 -14.23
CA GLN A 444 -25.65 34.49 -13.07
C GLN A 444 -26.15 35.86 -13.53
N LEU A 445 -27.33 36.28 -13.07
CA LEU A 445 -27.99 37.53 -13.45
C LEU A 445 -27.54 38.72 -12.59
N GLY A 446 -26.98 38.46 -11.40
CA GLY A 446 -26.51 39.44 -10.44
C GLY A 446 -26.46 38.87 -9.04
N THR A 447 -26.50 39.76 -8.05
CA THR A 447 -26.64 39.42 -6.63
C THR A 447 -27.74 40.26 -6.01
N ASP A 448 -28.40 39.73 -4.97
CA ASP A 448 -29.34 40.51 -4.14
C ASP A 448 -28.60 41.44 -3.18
N ALA A 449 -29.37 42.08 -2.28
CA ALA A 449 -28.84 43.04 -1.30
C ALA A 449 -27.87 42.39 -0.28
N ASP A 450 -27.99 41.10 -0.04
CA ASP A 450 -27.17 40.32 0.89
C ASP A 450 -25.98 39.61 0.16
N GLY A 451 -25.82 39.89 -1.13
CA GLY A 451 -24.76 39.32 -1.97
C GLY A 451 -25.05 37.89 -2.46
N ILE A 452 -26.29 37.40 -2.31
CA ILE A 452 -26.68 36.05 -2.75
C ILE A 452 -26.85 36.07 -4.28
N PRO A 453 -26.27 35.13 -5.04
CA PRO A 453 -26.36 35.10 -6.47
C PRO A 453 -27.79 34.82 -6.95
N ILE A 454 -28.18 35.48 -8.03
CA ILE A 454 -29.50 35.39 -8.65
C ILE A 454 -29.38 34.61 -9.97
N TYR A 455 -30.26 33.64 -10.16
CA TYR A 455 -30.35 32.85 -11.39
C TYR A 455 -31.79 32.69 -11.85
N SER A 456 -31.98 32.50 -13.17
CA SER A 456 -33.19 31.91 -13.76
C SER A 456 -32.85 30.46 -14.17
N PRO A 457 -33.04 29.48 -13.27
CA PRO A 457 -32.44 28.16 -13.42
C PRO A 457 -33.26 27.26 -14.36
N HIS A 458 -32.61 26.31 -15.00
CA HIS A 458 -33.18 25.35 -15.94
C HIS A 458 -33.88 24.18 -15.22
N LEU A 459 -35.09 24.41 -14.70
CA LEU A 459 -35.86 23.36 -14.01
C LEU A 459 -36.17 22.16 -14.94
N ASP A 460 -36.34 22.39 -16.23
CA ASP A 460 -36.50 21.35 -17.25
C ASP A 460 -35.31 20.39 -17.31
N ARG A 461 -34.09 20.88 -17.12
CA ARG A 461 -32.86 20.04 -17.07
C ARG A 461 -32.72 19.30 -15.74
N LEU A 462 -33.12 19.91 -14.61
CA LEU A 462 -33.10 19.24 -13.32
C LEU A 462 -34.12 18.09 -13.26
N SER A 463 -35.27 18.23 -13.91
CA SER A 463 -36.42 17.32 -13.81
C SER A 463 -36.42 16.13 -14.77
N ARG A 464 -35.32 15.89 -15.47
CA ARG A 464 -35.11 14.74 -16.36
C ARG A 464 -33.73 14.12 -16.22
N PRO A 465 -33.56 12.86 -16.65
CA PRO A 465 -32.22 12.25 -16.80
C PRO A 465 -31.37 13.02 -17.84
N LEU A 466 -30.03 12.99 -17.61
CA LEU A 466 -29.07 13.44 -18.61
C LEU A 466 -28.79 12.33 -19.61
N THR A 467 -28.43 12.72 -20.83
CA THR A 467 -27.75 11.83 -21.77
C THR A 467 -26.26 11.75 -21.43
N ALA A 468 -25.59 10.68 -21.88
CA ALA A 468 -24.15 10.53 -21.68
C ALA A 468 -23.32 11.69 -22.26
N SER A 469 -23.79 12.29 -23.38
CA SER A 469 -23.16 13.47 -24.00
C SER A 469 -23.33 14.73 -23.14
N GLU A 470 -24.50 14.92 -22.52
CA GLU A 470 -24.69 16.02 -21.57
C GLU A 470 -23.83 15.87 -20.33
N PHE A 471 -23.70 14.65 -19.81
CA PHE A 471 -22.78 14.38 -18.69
C PHE A 471 -21.31 14.64 -19.07
N GLU A 472 -20.90 14.29 -20.30
CA GLU A 472 -19.56 14.62 -20.80
C GLU A 472 -19.30 16.13 -20.86
N SER A 473 -20.30 16.95 -21.24
CA SER A 473 -20.15 18.39 -21.32
C SER A 473 -19.94 19.10 -19.99
N ILE A 474 -20.38 18.48 -18.88
CA ILE A 474 -20.28 19.01 -17.51
C ILE A 474 -19.17 18.32 -16.69
N SER A 475 -18.41 17.44 -17.28
CA SER A 475 -17.39 16.65 -16.57
C SER A 475 -16.06 16.65 -17.32
N GLY A 476 -15.00 16.33 -16.60
CA GLY A 476 -13.65 16.21 -17.15
C GLY A 476 -12.83 15.17 -16.39
N THR A 477 -11.68 14.79 -16.94
CA THR A 477 -10.77 13.81 -16.32
C THR A 477 -9.52 14.50 -15.82
N THR A 478 -9.22 14.34 -14.53
CA THR A 478 -8.00 14.82 -13.89
C THR A 478 -6.89 13.79 -14.00
N LYS A 479 -5.64 14.25 -13.89
CA LYS A 479 -4.43 13.42 -13.94
C LYS A 479 -3.43 13.88 -12.90
N GLU A 480 -3.28 13.07 -11.84
CA GLU A 480 -2.26 13.27 -10.81
C GLU A 480 -1.06 12.36 -11.11
N LYS A 481 0.16 12.80 -10.79
CA LYS A 481 1.41 12.06 -11.04
C LYS A 481 2.30 12.13 -9.82
N ASP A 482 2.53 10.98 -9.22
CA ASP A 482 3.33 10.87 -8.01
C ASP A 482 4.50 9.94 -8.23
N LYS A 483 5.61 10.25 -7.58
CA LYS A 483 6.86 9.52 -7.74
C LYS A 483 7.60 9.45 -6.41
N SER A 484 8.20 8.30 -6.13
CA SER A 484 9.20 8.13 -5.09
C SER A 484 10.41 7.38 -5.62
N TRP A 485 11.55 7.51 -4.96
CA TRP A 485 12.77 6.81 -5.32
C TRP A 485 13.70 6.67 -4.13
N ALA A 486 14.52 5.63 -4.14
CA ALA A 486 15.58 5.39 -3.19
C ALA A 486 16.80 4.81 -3.90
N GLN A 487 17.99 5.21 -3.50
CA GLN A 487 19.24 4.64 -3.98
C GLN A 487 20.28 4.56 -2.85
N SER A 488 21.09 3.53 -2.86
CA SER A 488 22.15 3.37 -1.87
C SER A 488 23.34 2.58 -2.41
N LEU A 489 24.51 2.86 -1.86
CA LEU A 489 25.71 2.03 -1.95
C LEU A 489 25.95 1.44 -0.56
N THR A 490 26.11 0.13 -0.49
CA THR A 490 26.37 -0.63 0.74
C THR A 490 27.66 -1.40 0.60
N LEU A 491 28.54 -1.28 1.57
CA LEU A 491 29.73 -2.09 1.73
C LEU A 491 29.57 -2.91 3.01
N SER A 492 29.76 -4.20 2.93
CA SER A 492 29.74 -5.08 4.12
C SER A 492 30.86 -6.10 4.08
N ALA A 493 31.33 -6.48 5.25
CA ALA A 493 32.27 -7.56 5.42
C ALA A 493 31.97 -8.31 6.72
N ASN A 494 32.22 -9.61 6.73
CA ASN A 494 32.09 -10.44 7.93
C ASN A 494 33.13 -11.55 7.95
N GLY A 495 33.58 -11.93 9.14
CA GLY A 495 34.58 -12.97 9.31
C GLY A 495 34.93 -13.27 10.78
N ASP A 496 35.84 -14.19 10.97
CA ASP A 496 36.34 -14.57 12.28
C ASP A 496 37.36 -13.52 12.78
N VAL A 497 37.34 -13.21 14.07
CA VAL A 497 38.25 -12.21 14.67
C VAL A 497 39.22 -12.77 15.67
N PHE A 498 38.72 -13.50 16.65
CA PHE A 498 39.58 -14.16 17.68
C PHE A 498 38.93 -15.42 18.22
N LYS A 499 39.76 -16.29 18.82
CA LYS A 499 39.28 -17.54 19.41
C LYS A 499 38.97 -17.34 20.89
N LEU A 500 37.85 -17.88 21.34
CA LEU A 500 37.45 -18.04 22.73
C LEU A 500 37.44 -19.53 23.08
N PRO A 501 37.47 -19.92 24.38
CA PRO A 501 37.43 -21.32 24.76
C PRO A 501 36.25 -22.11 24.20
N ALA A 502 35.13 -21.47 23.96
CA ALA A 502 33.90 -22.10 23.47
C ALA A 502 33.73 -22.04 21.94
N GLY A 503 34.58 -21.31 21.23
CA GLY A 503 34.50 -21.17 19.77
C GLY A 503 35.11 -19.89 19.25
N THR A 504 34.92 -19.58 17.98
CA THR A 504 35.51 -18.41 17.36
C THR A 504 34.51 -17.24 17.38
N ALA A 505 34.96 -16.09 17.87
CA ALA A 505 34.23 -14.83 17.79
C ALA A 505 34.18 -14.35 16.34
N LYS A 506 33.02 -13.81 15.93
CA LYS A 506 32.78 -13.29 14.56
C LYS A 506 32.37 -11.84 14.60
N LEU A 507 32.85 -11.08 13.62
CA LEU A 507 32.50 -9.69 13.43
C LEU A 507 31.87 -9.52 12.05
N ALA A 508 30.78 -8.74 11.97
CA ALA A 508 30.29 -8.17 10.74
C ALA A 508 30.31 -6.65 10.84
N ALA A 509 30.66 -5.98 9.73
CA ALA A 509 30.65 -4.52 9.61
C ALA A 509 29.92 -4.10 8.36
N VAL A 510 29.28 -2.93 8.39
CA VAL A 510 28.59 -2.34 7.26
C VAL A 510 28.79 -0.84 7.20
N ALA A 511 28.98 -0.32 6.00
CA ALA A 511 28.94 1.12 5.69
C ALA A 511 27.90 1.35 4.60
N GLU A 512 27.07 2.37 4.76
CA GLU A 512 26.01 2.68 3.80
C GLU A 512 26.00 4.19 3.52
N ILE A 513 25.81 4.54 2.25
CA ILE A 513 25.42 5.88 1.82
C ILE A 513 24.23 5.78 0.89
N GLY A 514 23.22 6.61 1.11
CA GLY A 514 22.01 6.57 0.31
C GLY A 514 21.34 7.92 0.18
N ARG A 515 20.43 8.00 -0.77
CA ARG A 515 19.56 9.15 -1.00
C ARG A 515 18.17 8.67 -1.38
N GLN A 516 17.17 9.35 -0.87
CA GLN A 516 15.75 9.07 -1.21
C GLN A 516 14.98 10.36 -1.42
N GLY A 517 13.88 10.27 -2.15
CA GLY A 517 13.02 11.41 -2.38
C GLY A 517 11.65 11.02 -2.91
N PHE A 518 10.76 11.99 -2.93
CA PHE A 518 9.43 11.86 -3.49
C PHE A 518 8.95 13.18 -4.09
N SER A 519 7.91 13.11 -4.91
CA SER A 519 7.22 14.25 -5.52
C SER A 519 5.77 13.89 -5.74
N ILE A 520 4.87 14.73 -5.27
CA ILE A 520 3.41 14.68 -5.46
C ILE A 520 3.05 15.81 -6.41
N LYS A 521 2.39 15.47 -7.53
CA LYS A 521 2.01 16.43 -8.58
C LYS A 521 0.52 16.29 -8.91
N PRO A 522 -0.33 17.05 -8.21
CA PRO A 522 -1.75 17.13 -8.50
C PRO A 522 -2.02 17.69 -9.91
N ASP A 523 -3.24 17.49 -10.36
CA ASP A 523 -3.71 18.13 -11.60
C ASP A 523 -3.90 19.65 -11.39
N GLN A 524 -3.38 20.47 -12.30
CA GLN A 524 -3.43 21.93 -12.19
C GLN A 524 -4.86 22.46 -12.18
N ALA A 525 -5.79 21.81 -12.87
CA ALA A 525 -7.20 22.23 -12.88
C ALA A 525 -7.87 22.00 -11.52
N ILE A 526 -7.41 21.01 -10.72
CA ILE A 526 -7.85 20.85 -9.33
C ILE A 526 -7.33 22.00 -8.47
N GLU A 527 -6.06 22.37 -8.63
CA GLU A 527 -5.46 23.50 -7.90
C GLU A 527 -6.13 24.83 -8.22
N ASN A 528 -6.52 25.03 -9.47
CA ASN A 528 -7.28 26.20 -9.93
C ASN A 528 -8.73 26.20 -9.42
N GLY A 529 -9.21 25.11 -8.77
CA GLY A 529 -10.58 24.98 -8.29
C GLY A 529 -11.62 24.76 -9.38
N GLU A 530 -11.20 24.31 -10.57
CA GLU A 530 -12.08 24.09 -11.73
C GLU A 530 -13.00 22.88 -11.54
N TYR A 531 -12.64 21.95 -10.65
CA TYR A 531 -13.44 20.77 -10.36
C TYR A 531 -14.27 20.93 -9.09
N TYR A 532 -15.49 20.44 -9.17
CA TYR A 532 -16.44 20.40 -8.07
C TYR A 532 -16.01 19.38 -6.99
N ASN A 533 -15.92 19.82 -5.74
CA ASN A 533 -15.56 18.97 -4.58
C ASN A 533 -14.25 18.17 -4.74
N LEU A 534 -13.32 18.65 -5.55
CA LEU A 534 -11.95 18.18 -5.57
C LEU A 534 -11.03 19.26 -5.03
N SER A 535 -10.12 18.86 -4.16
CA SER A 535 -9.09 19.74 -3.59
C SER A 535 -7.73 19.09 -3.67
N SER A 536 -6.69 19.89 -3.70
CA SER A 536 -5.29 19.48 -3.72
C SER A 536 -4.52 20.17 -2.61
N SER A 537 -3.39 19.56 -2.23
CA SER A 537 -2.41 20.15 -1.32
C SER A 537 -1.37 20.99 -2.06
N GLY A 538 -1.53 21.19 -3.37
CA GLY A 538 -0.50 21.74 -4.22
C GLY A 538 0.62 20.74 -4.55
N GLU A 539 1.55 21.13 -5.42
CA GLU A 539 2.75 20.35 -5.69
C GLU A 539 3.69 20.41 -4.47
N TYR A 540 4.18 19.25 -4.02
CA TYR A 540 5.18 19.17 -2.97
C TYR A 540 6.05 17.92 -3.11
N GLY A 541 7.20 17.93 -2.44
CA GLY A 541 8.14 16.84 -2.44
C GLY A 541 9.44 17.24 -1.77
N GLY A 542 10.35 16.28 -1.64
CA GLY A 542 11.64 16.53 -1.01
C GLY A 542 12.60 15.38 -1.17
N THR A 543 13.83 15.63 -0.73
CA THR A 543 14.90 14.64 -0.73
C THR A 543 15.65 14.66 0.59
N ARG A 544 16.17 13.50 1.01
CA ARG A 544 17.10 13.37 2.12
C ARG A 544 18.22 12.40 1.80
N THR A 545 19.39 12.61 2.38
CA THR A 545 20.52 11.70 2.32
C THR A 545 20.59 10.87 3.60
N ARG A 546 21.16 9.67 3.51
CA ARG A 546 21.43 8.79 4.63
C ARG A 546 22.86 8.30 4.57
N GLN A 547 23.53 8.29 5.73
CA GLN A 547 24.84 7.68 5.94
C GLN A 547 24.76 6.79 7.18
N ALA A 548 25.41 5.64 7.15
CA ALA A 548 25.40 4.74 8.28
C ALA A 548 26.67 3.92 8.38
N LEU A 549 27.07 3.63 9.63
CA LEU A 549 28.12 2.69 9.99
C LEU A 549 27.57 1.75 11.06
N GLY A 550 27.72 0.43 10.87
CA GLY A 550 27.23 -0.57 11.81
C GLY A 550 28.19 -1.71 12.00
N ALA A 551 28.13 -2.34 13.16
CA ALA A 551 28.89 -3.54 13.47
C ALA A 551 28.06 -4.50 14.30
N GLU A 552 28.31 -5.80 14.14
CA GLU A 552 27.74 -6.90 14.91
C GLU A 552 28.87 -7.85 15.35
N LEU A 553 28.90 -8.16 16.62
CA LEU A 553 29.90 -9.04 17.23
C LEU A 553 29.22 -10.26 17.87
N PHE A 554 29.55 -11.45 17.40
CA PHE A 554 29.11 -12.72 17.98
C PHE A 554 30.20 -13.34 18.85
N LEU A 555 29.85 -13.69 20.07
CA LEU A 555 30.75 -14.20 21.11
C LEU A 555 30.22 -15.52 21.65
N PRO A 556 30.86 -16.66 21.34
CA PRO A 556 30.60 -17.94 22.02
C PRO A 556 31.28 -17.94 23.39
N LEU A 557 30.52 -17.54 24.43
CA LEU A 557 31.07 -17.38 25.80
C LEU A 557 31.32 -18.72 26.49
N ALA A 558 30.40 -19.68 26.29
CA ALA A 558 30.50 -21.07 26.76
C ALA A 558 29.84 -21.99 25.74
N LYS A 559 30.07 -23.31 25.81
CA LYS A 559 29.42 -24.25 24.86
C LYS A 559 27.91 -24.07 24.74
N PRO A 560 27.12 -23.88 25.85
CA PRO A 560 25.71 -23.64 25.75
C PRO A 560 25.33 -22.14 25.60
N LEU A 561 26.29 -21.19 25.63
CA LEU A 561 25.99 -19.75 25.81
C LEU A 561 26.66 -18.89 24.75
N ASN A 562 25.84 -18.23 23.93
CA ASN A 562 26.28 -17.26 22.95
C ASN A 562 25.72 -15.86 23.27
N LEU A 563 26.53 -14.84 23.06
CA LEU A 563 26.17 -13.43 23.14
C LEU A 563 26.35 -12.77 21.77
N THR A 564 25.39 -12.05 21.34
CA THR A 564 25.47 -11.18 20.15
C THR A 564 25.33 -9.73 20.59
N LEU A 565 26.24 -8.85 20.15
CA LEU A 565 26.19 -7.41 20.38
C LEU A 565 26.13 -6.69 19.03
N SER A 566 25.31 -5.68 18.90
CA SER A 566 25.24 -4.86 17.69
C SER A 566 25.18 -3.38 18.03
N GLY A 567 25.77 -2.57 17.17
CA GLY A 567 25.74 -1.11 17.27
C GLY A 567 25.75 -0.48 15.89
N ARG A 568 25.00 0.61 15.76
CA ARG A 568 24.88 1.33 14.49
C ARG A 568 24.69 2.81 14.72
N TYR A 569 25.45 3.59 13.97
CA TYR A 569 25.29 5.04 13.83
C TYR A 569 24.63 5.33 12.48
N ASP A 570 23.57 6.14 12.50
CA ASP A 570 22.88 6.63 11.33
C ASP A 570 22.80 8.15 11.34
N ARG A 571 23.01 8.76 10.18
CA ARG A 571 22.81 10.19 9.92
C ARG A 571 21.85 10.37 8.75
N TYR A 572 20.74 11.09 9.01
CA TYR A 572 19.78 11.52 8.01
C TYR A 572 19.89 13.02 7.84
N ALA A 573 20.23 13.50 6.63
CA ALA A 573 20.41 14.92 6.37
C ALA A 573 19.42 15.42 5.32
N LEU A 574 18.78 16.54 5.65
CA LEU A 574 18.06 17.42 4.75
C LEU A 574 19.00 18.56 4.30
N SER A 575 18.53 19.50 3.47
CA SER A 575 19.32 20.69 3.09
C SER A 575 19.72 21.52 4.31
N ASP A 576 18.83 21.62 5.30
CA ASP A 576 18.88 22.61 6.37
C ASP A 576 19.02 21.98 7.76
N ASN A 577 18.86 20.67 7.89
CA ASN A 577 18.85 19.96 9.18
C ASN A 577 19.38 18.52 9.03
N SER A 578 19.89 17.96 10.12
CA SER A 578 20.28 16.54 10.20
C SER A 578 19.84 15.90 11.49
N ILE A 579 19.55 14.60 11.41
CA ILE A 579 19.23 13.73 12.55
C ILE A 579 20.31 12.67 12.62
N ASP A 580 21.00 12.66 13.76
CA ASP A 580 22.04 11.69 14.07
C ASP A 580 21.54 10.75 15.17
N LYS A 581 21.74 9.42 15.01
CA LYS A 581 21.28 8.45 15.99
C LYS A 581 22.23 7.28 16.12
N LEU A 582 22.53 6.93 17.38
CA LEU A 582 23.22 5.71 17.74
C LEU A 582 22.19 4.70 18.29
N THR A 583 22.18 3.51 17.76
CA THR A 583 21.36 2.38 18.23
C THR A 583 22.23 1.20 18.56
N PHE A 584 21.79 0.40 19.50
CA PHE A 584 22.49 -0.80 19.92
C PHE A 584 21.51 -1.93 20.25
N GLY A 585 22.03 -3.15 20.17
CA GLY A 585 21.28 -4.35 20.48
C GLY A 585 22.16 -5.38 21.17
N SER A 586 21.54 -6.22 21.97
CA SER A 586 22.16 -7.40 22.57
C SER A 586 21.23 -8.58 22.49
N GLY A 587 21.78 -9.77 22.27
CA GLY A 587 21.02 -11.01 22.20
C GLY A 587 21.76 -12.15 22.88
N LEU A 588 21.07 -12.89 23.74
CA LEU A 588 21.58 -14.03 24.47
C LEU A 588 20.91 -15.32 23.98
N GLU A 589 21.70 -16.31 23.66
CA GLU A 589 21.26 -17.67 23.32
C GLU A 589 21.84 -18.63 24.34
N PHE A 590 20.97 -19.35 25.07
CA PHE A 590 21.36 -20.36 26.02
C PHE A 590 20.77 -21.72 25.61
N ARG A 591 21.64 -22.69 25.29
CA ARG A 591 21.28 -24.05 24.87
C ARG A 591 21.76 -25.06 25.87
N PRO A 592 21.06 -25.25 27.02
CA PRO A 592 21.44 -26.23 28.02
C PRO A 592 21.36 -27.68 27.51
N HIS A 593 20.50 -27.89 26.50
CA HIS A 593 20.33 -29.17 25.81
C HIS A 593 20.18 -28.93 24.29
N PRO A 594 20.60 -29.88 23.42
CA PRO A 594 20.43 -29.70 21.96
C PRO A 594 18.99 -29.44 21.49
N THR A 595 18.02 -29.93 22.26
CA THR A 595 16.58 -29.73 21.95
C THR A 595 15.96 -28.49 22.57
N LEU A 596 16.70 -27.73 23.40
CA LEU A 596 16.17 -26.57 24.13
C LEU A 596 17.02 -25.33 23.90
N LEU A 597 16.45 -24.31 23.33
CA LEU A 597 17.00 -22.96 23.28
C LEU A 597 16.17 -22.04 24.21
N VAL A 598 16.86 -21.35 25.11
CA VAL A 598 16.34 -20.21 25.85
C VAL A 598 16.99 -18.95 25.26
N ARG A 599 16.21 -17.93 24.97
CA ARG A 599 16.69 -16.72 24.32
C ARG A 599 16.19 -15.45 24.99
N GLY A 600 16.99 -14.39 24.91
CA GLY A 600 16.60 -13.07 25.34
C GLY A 600 17.27 -12.02 24.48
N ASN A 601 16.59 -10.89 24.25
CA ASN A 601 17.13 -9.78 23.48
C ASN A 601 16.71 -8.44 24.07
N TYR A 602 17.54 -7.45 23.82
CA TYR A 602 17.26 -6.04 24.04
C TYR A 602 17.76 -5.26 22.83
N ALA A 603 16.96 -4.31 22.36
CA ALA A 603 17.37 -3.41 21.29
C ALA A 603 16.80 -1.99 21.49
N THR A 604 17.61 -1.00 21.16
CA THR A 604 17.13 0.35 20.89
C THR A 604 16.84 0.48 19.39
N SER A 605 15.84 1.23 19.07
CA SER A 605 15.44 1.52 17.71
C SER A 605 15.09 2.99 17.53
N PHE A 606 15.05 3.46 16.30
CA PHE A 606 14.60 4.79 16.00
C PHE A 606 13.92 4.84 14.64
N ARG A 607 13.20 5.93 14.42
CA ARG A 607 12.64 6.27 13.13
C ARG A 607 12.86 7.74 12.82
N ALA A 608 13.51 8.02 11.70
CA ALA A 608 13.54 9.37 11.16
C ALA A 608 12.12 9.74 10.68
N PRO A 609 11.64 10.97 10.91
CA PRO A 609 10.31 11.39 10.50
C PRO A 609 10.05 11.09 9.02
N ASP A 610 8.83 10.69 8.69
CA ASP A 610 8.43 10.43 7.31
C ASP A 610 8.62 11.66 6.44
N MET A 611 8.99 11.43 5.19
CA MET A 611 9.19 12.50 4.23
C MET A 611 7.94 13.36 4.06
N ASN A 612 6.75 12.75 4.14
CA ASN A 612 5.49 13.48 4.06
C ASN A 612 5.31 14.43 5.25
N TYR A 613 5.60 14.01 6.48
CA TYR A 613 5.55 14.89 7.65
C TYR A 613 6.54 16.06 7.58
N LEU A 614 7.64 15.92 6.83
CA LEU A 614 8.65 16.97 6.68
C LEU A 614 8.30 17.98 5.58
N PHE A 615 7.71 17.51 4.46
CA PHE A 615 7.60 18.28 3.23
C PHE A 615 6.18 18.57 2.77
N LEU A 616 5.14 18.09 3.47
CA LEU A 616 3.75 18.35 3.11
C LEU A 616 3.52 19.86 2.93
N ASN A 617 2.93 20.23 1.81
CA ASN A 617 2.44 21.58 1.59
C ASN A 617 1.10 21.79 2.31
N LYS A 618 0.44 22.91 2.13
CA LYS A 618 -0.82 23.23 2.81
C LYS A 618 -1.94 22.28 2.38
N GLN A 619 -2.25 21.28 3.19
CA GLN A 619 -3.41 20.42 3.01
C GLN A 619 -4.59 20.94 3.81
N LYS A 620 -5.70 21.24 3.14
CA LYS A 620 -6.94 21.67 3.77
C LYS A 620 -7.80 20.44 4.10
N GLY A 621 -8.41 20.47 5.27
CA GLY A 621 -9.37 19.46 5.69
C GLY A 621 -10.47 20.08 6.55
N TYR A 622 -11.42 19.25 6.97
CA TYR A 622 -12.58 19.66 7.75
C TYR A 622 -12.88 18.60 8.82
N PHE A 623 -13.05 19.05 10.05
CA PHE A 623 -13.60 18.23 11.12
C PHE A 623 -15.10 18.46 11.21
N GLU A 624 -15.89 17.42 11.02
CA GLU A 624 -17.36 17.51 11.09
C GLU A 624 -17.83 17.97 12.46
N LYS A 625 -17.14 17.54 13.50
CA LYS A 625 -17.41 17.89 14.90
C LYS A 625 -16.11 18.15 15.62
N THR A 626 -16.11 19.12 16.51
CA THR A 626 -15.01 19.40 17.43
C THR A 626 -15.56 19.98 18.72
N THR A 627 -14.87 19.76 19.82
CA THR A 627 -15.26 20.33 21.12
C THR A 627 -14.67 21.73 21.25
N ASP A 628 -15.53 22.73 21.43
CA ASP A 628 -15.10 24.09 21.78
C ASP A 628 -14.88 24.19 23.28
N TYR A 629 -13.67 23.88 23.70
CA TYR A 629 -13.29 23.89 25.12
C TYR A 629 -13.40 25.26 25.75
N LEU A 630 -13.15 26.35 25.01
CA LEU A 630 -13.27 27.71 25.50
C LEU A 630 -14.72 28.03 25.85
N ARG A 631 -15.65 27.82 24.93
CA ARG A 631 -17.07 28.01 25.19
C ARG A 631 -17.58 27.06 26.26
N CYS A 632 -17.15 25.82 26.29
CA CYS A 632 -17.51 24.89 27.35
C CYS A 632 -17.06 25.40 28.73
N SER A 633 -15.84 25.90 28.85
CA SER A 633 -15.36 26.46 30.11
C SER A 633 -16.18 27.69 30.58
N GLN A 634 -16.65 28.51 29.63
CA GLN A 634 -17.47 29.69 29.92
C GLN A 634 -18.89 29.34 30.40
N THR A 635 -19.41 28.15 30.08
CA THR A 635 -20.74 27.71 30.55
C THR A 635 -20.74 27.29 32.02
N GLY A 636 -19.58 27.04 32.63
CA GLY A 636 -19.46 26.51 33.98
C GLY A 636 -19.99 25.07 34.13
N GLN A 637 -20.38 24.41 33.05
CA GLN A 637 -20.88 23.03 33.07
C GLN A 637 -19.74 22.03 32.93
N PRO A 638 -19.88 20.82 33.49
CA PRO A 638 -18.98 19.71 33.18
C PRO A 638 -18.95 19.41 31.68
N LEU A 639 -17.78 18.99 31.15
CA LEU A 639 -17.56 18.79 29.73
C LEU A 639 -18.54 17.81 29.09
N ASP A 640 -18.95 16.77 29.80
CA ASP A 640 -19.93 15.77 29.36
C ASP A 640 -21.35 16.32 29.15
N LYS A 641 -21.67 17.48 29.80
CA LYS A 641 -22.95 18.18 29.71
C LYS A 641 -22.90 19.48 28.91
N CYS A 642 -21.74 19.84 28.38
CA CYS A 642 -21.56 21.06 27.63
C CYS A 642 -22.20 20.94 26.23
N SER A 643 -23.02 21.92 25.84
CA SER A 643 -23.68 21.98 24.53
C SER A 643 -22.70 22.20 23.36
N PHE A 644 -21.47 22.63 23.65
CA PHE A 644 -20.41 22.84 22.67
C PHE A 644 -19.42 21.64 22.59
N LYS A 645 -19.72 20.54 23.27
CA LYS A 645 -19.05 19.26 23.09
C LYS A 645 -19.53 18.65 21.77
N ASP A 646 -18.60 18.13 20.94
CA ASP A 646 -18.92 17.61 19.61
C ASP A 646 -19.76 18.60 18.77
N TYR A 647 -19.45 19.88 18.88
CA TYR A 647 -20.20 20.96 18.24
C TYR A 647 -20.10 20.88 16.72
N ALA A 648 -21.24 20.84 16.04
CA ALA A 648 -21.38 21.06 14.60
C ALA A 648 -21.81 22.53 14.37
N PRO A 649 -21.16 23.26 13.44
CA PRO A 649 -20.63 22.82 12.14
C PRO A 649 -19.17 22.37 12.09
N GLY A 650 -18.47 22.13 13.17
CA GLY A 650 -17.09 21.68 13.09
C GLY A 650 -16.09 22.79 12.71
N ALA A 651 -14.92 22.42 12.22
CA ALA A 651 -13.85 23.36 11.90
C ALA A 651 -13.05 23.00 10.66
N ASN A 652 -12.67 24.01 9.88
CA ASN A 652 -11.66 23.84 8.82
C ASN A 652 -10.27 23.83 9.45
N TYR A 653 -9.40 22.97 8.95
CA TYR A 653 -8.00 22.94 9.35
C TYR A 653 -7.06 22.99 8.16
N THR A 654 -5.83 23.40 8.42
CA THR A 654 -4.73 23.30 7.46
C THR A 654 -3.59 22.55 8.10
N LEU A 655 -3.13 21.49 7.42
CA LEU A 655 -1.99 20.69 7.81
C LEU A 655 -0.79 21.09 6.96
N THR A 656 0.38 21.24 7.58
CA THR A 656 1.65 21.55 6.91
C THR A 656 2.77 20.67 7.43
N GLY A 657 3.79 20.43 6.61
CA GLY A 657 4.98 19.71 7.02
C GLY A 657 5.80 20.53 8.05
N ASN A 658 6.61 19.80 8.82
CA ASN A 658 7.52 20.37 9.79
C ASN A 658 8.91 19.71 9.69
N LYS A 659 9.90 20.46 9.23
CA LYS A 659 11.29 19.98 9.04
C LYS A 659 12.07 19.86 10.36
N GLU A 660 11.53 20.37 11.47
CA GLU A 660 12.18 20.34 12.79
C GLU A 660 11.72 19.17 13.66
N LEU A 661 10.93 18.24 13.10
CA LEU A 661 10.50 17.04 13.80
C LEU A 661 11.68 16.23 14.30
N LYS A 662 11.58 15.81 15.57
CA LYS A 662 12.54 14.90 16.19
C LYS A 662 12.27 13.45 15.74
N PRO A 663 13.29 12.56 15.76
CA PRO A 663 13.08 11.16 15.52
C PRO A 663 12.25 10.52 16.63
N GLU A 664 11.47 9.51 16.26
CA GLU A 664 10.87 8.59 17.21
C GLU A 664 11.96 7.64 17.76
N GLU A 665 11.85 7.27 19.02
CA GLU A 665 12.80 6.38 19.69
C GLU A 665 12.08 5.18 20.27
N GLY A 666 12.59 3.99 19.97
CA GLY A 666 12.03 2.73 20.43
C GLY A 666 12.98 1.97 21.36
N LYS A 667 12.42 1.24 22.32
CA LYS A 667 13.08 0.23 23.10
C LYS A 667 12.29 -1.06 23.03
N SER A 668 12.94 -2.18 22.78
CA SER A 668 12.29 -3.47 22.74
C SER A 668 13.01 -4.50 23.59
N TYR A 669 12.24 -5.31 24.26
CA TYR A 669 12.69 -6.45 25.07
C TYR A 669 12.00 -7.70 24.53
N GLY A 670 12.76 -8.81 24.46
CA GLY A 670 12.22 -10.10 24.13
C GLY A 670 12.83 -11.18 25.01
N ALA A 671 12.02 -12.16 25.40
CA ALA A 671 12.45 -13.35 26.09
C ALA A 671 11.62 -14.55 25.63
N GLY A 672 12.21 -15.70 25.43
CA GLY A 672 11.47 -16.86 24.98
C GLY A 672 12.28 -18.16 25.04
N PHE A 673 11.62 -19.24 24.62
CA PHE A 673 12.28 -20.53 24.46
C PHE A 673 11.74 -21.27 23.22
N VAL A 674 12.57 -22.12 22.67
CA VAL A 674 12.21 -23.10 21.64
C VAL A 674 12.58 -24.48 22.15
N TRP A 675 11.61 -25.38 22.19
CA TRP A 675 11.81 -26.75 22.60
C TRP A 675 11.40 -27.73 21.52
N SER A 676 12.36 -28.45 20.96
CA SER A 676 12.20 -29.38 19.84
C SER A 676 12.65 -30.79 20.26
N PRO A 677 11.84 -31.51 21.06
CA PRO A 677 12.24 -32.84 21.58
C PRO A 677 12.36 -33.88 20.49
N THR A 678 11.70 -33.71 19.36
CA THR A 678 11.75 -34.59 18.18
C THR A 678 11.75 -33.78 16.89
N ASN A 679 12.13 -34.41 15.77
CA ASN A 679 12.10 -33.77 14.44
C ASN A 679 10.68 -33.48 13.92
N LYS A 680 9.62 -33.90 14.63
CA LYS A 680 8.21 -33.74 14.22
C LYS A 680 7.40 -32.87 15.17
N PHE A 681 8.02 -32.38 16.24
CA PHE A 681 7.33 -31.59 17.25
C PHE A 681 8.24 -30.51 17.80
N ASP A 682 7.80 -29.28 17.76
CA ASP A 682 8.44 -28.15 18.39
C ASP A 682 7.41 -27.20 19.03
N ILE A 683 7.82 -26.53 20.07
CA ILE A 683 7.09 -25.45 20.74
C ILE A 683 8.01 -24.24 20.84
N SER A 684 7.51 -23.07 20.45
CA SER A 684 8.15 -21.77 20.65
C SER A 684 7.21 -20.86 21.42
N VAL A 685 7.72 -20.25 22.47
CA VAL A 685 7.02 -19.24 23.25
C VAL A 685 7.93 -18.03 23.38
N ASP A 686 7.43 -16.86 22.97
CA ASP A 686 8.15 -15.60 23.03
C ASP A 686 7.30 -14.50 23.67
N TYR A 687 7.84 -13.86 24.69
CA TYR A 687 7.36 -12.60 25.24
C TYR A 687 8.07 -11.44 24.56
N TRP A 688 7.35 -10.35 24.33
CA TRP A 688 7.90 -9.11 23.78
C TRP A 688 7.24 -7.89 24.40
N ASP A 689 8.02 -6.82 24.50
CA ASP A 689 7.58 -5.49 24.91
C ASP A 689 8.26 -4.45 24.02
N ILE A 690 7.50 -3.49 23.52
CA ILE A 690 7.99 -2.40 22.67
C ILE A 690 7.43 -1.09 23.20
N LYS A 691 8.32 -0.18 23.54
CA LYS A 691 7.98 1.19 23.92
C LYS A 691 8.48 2.16 22.84
N ILE A 692 7.64 3.11 22.44
CA ILE A 692 7.99 4.19 21.51
C ILE A 692 7.82 5.51 22.23
N ASP A 693 8.87 6.31 22.23
CA ASP A 693 8.89 7.68 22.73
C ASP A 693 8.93 8.67 21.55
N ASN A 694 8.41 9.88 21.70
CA ASN A 694 8.34 10.94 20.68
C ASN A 694 7.56 10.53 19.41
N LEU A 695 6.46 9.79 19.57
CA LEU A 695 5.62 9.37 18.44
C LEU A 695 5.17 10.58 17.62
N VAL A 696 5.44 10.55 16.31
CA VAL A 696 5.02 11.60 15.38
C VAL A 696 3.60 11.30 14.89
N THR A 697 2.70 12.23 15.10
CA THR A 697 1.29 12.12 14.70
C THR A 697 0.69 13.48 14.38
N ASN A 698 -0.42 13.49 13.64
CA ASN A 698 -1.22 14.68 13.44
C ASN A 698 -1.99 15.02 14.72
N LEU A 699 -2.05 16.29 15.08
CA LEU A 699 -2.91 16.75 16.17
C LEU A 699 -4.37 16.70 15.75
N SER A 700 -5.23 16.16 16.59
CA SER A 700 -6.68 16.26 16.39
C SER A 700 -7.18 17.66 16.79
N ALA A 701 -8.33 18.07 16.23
CA ALA A 701 -8.96 19.34 16.59
C ALA A 701 -9.19 19.48 18.11
N ASP A 702 -9.49 18.37 18.79
CA ASP A 702 -9.71 18.35 20.24
C ASP A 702 -8.43 18.51 21.08
N LYS A 703 -7.25 18.56 20.43
CA LYS A 703 -5.95 18.78 21.09
C LYS A 703 -5.32 20.13 20.74
N ILE A 704 -5.93 20.86 19.83
CA ILE A 704 -5.55 22.23 19.44
C ILE A 704 -6.39 23.23 20.24
#